data_749e3cea1354853cd609d44c287787a4
#
_entry.id   749e3cea1354853cd609d44c287787a4
#
_cell.length_a   1.000
_cell.length_b   1.000
_cell.length_c   1.000
_cell.angle_alpha   90.00
_cell.angle_beta   90.00
_cell.angle_gamma   90.00
#
_symmetry.space_group_name_H-M   'P 1'
#
loop_
_entity.id
_entity.type
_entity.pdbx_description
1 polymer ?
#
loop_
_entity_poly.entity_id
_entity_poly.type
_entity_poly.pdbx_seq_one_letter_code
_entity_poly.pdbx_strand_id
1 'polypeptide(L)'
;NTNTTTNAVNRDYAVPTYMALESSDGFSSASVGYAGSASDGLAMLDSAHSLANGYSSAPDGHVTLTAEVPTGWNRSVTLALGFGTTEAAALTVAHRSVSQQFDAAWSRYEQQWQRYDAGLRKPARWLGSAATREYYESVNVVKASEDKTFPGAIAAGLASPWGQSVPAGNFTNGEPTYFGSYREEFSRDTYEAFTGLLVAGDIQTARAATLFLFDRQQLPDGSMPRNSLPNGESAPDTGGLQLDECSYPILMDWQSGLAGDRQLYLQHVIPAADFVVAHGPSDGSERWEEQSGYSPSTIAAEIAGLTAAAAIARVQGDIAHARLYQATADDFARNIKSWTVTTSGPFAPRYFIRVSKTGDPNAAISYNLGNGSGTYDQRSVVDAGFLELVRLGVLPASDPDVQASVKVIDDTIERQTSNGPGWYRYGTTSTESVDGYGDCYQPSGTSCSVIGAPWPPTDTGTGHLWPVLSAEHGEFDIANNDSGHAGPLLTAMRNMTSGQGLEPEQVWEDANVAPSPFGTDPSTASIGFVNGQPAGSASPLTWAQASYARLALDLSAGRNLEAPDIVTDRYLTHGPPGQLPLTVTSPAPGATVTTPTVTVTGTTTPGAHVVAESVGPLGGTAGIASIKAGKSGDWTLALPTYFASTTITVTATLHRSTAYAQQYVIGGPLPGTTVLSVSDPTGDDNGPGTYQYPTSSNFTAGSFDVTHFAVSQDGTNVYIETSLRTLVSTFGAEFGAQLLDIYVHAPGAASTSTASAYPGNMNYTIASPWSQRFEAQGFASPAWVNAAGGSVGNAQFVTDSPSGTATLIVPESTFGTVGSGWTFTVALTGQDGTHFPPTRDFTATPGAYTFGVCAPGGTGPICSPSVDPNSVPKVMDTITPPGVSQDTELDPTLGPVVLQGVPVP
;
A
#
# COMPACT_ATOMS: atom_id res chain seq x y z
N ASN A 1 21.27 -19.80 -17.14
CA ASN A 1 19.84 -19.77 -16.97
C ASN A 1 19.35 -18.33 -17.20
N THR A 2 18.33 -18.15 -17.98
CA THR A 2 17.71 -16.84 -18.27
C THR A 2 16.27 -16.93 -17.82
N ASN A 3 15.89 -16.12 -16.86
CA ASN A 3 14.49 -15.94 -16.52
C ASN A 3 13.94 -14.74 -17.28
N THR A 4 12.97 -14.96 -18.13
CA THR A 4 12.29 -13.95 -18.94
C THR A 4 10.79 -14.08 -18.72
N THR A 5 10.35 -14.04 -17.48
CA THR A 5 8.91 -14.09 -17.21
C THR A 5 8.31 -12.75 -17.63
N THR A 6 7.72 -12.70 -18.80
CA THR A 6 6.91 -11.58 -19.27
C THR A 6 5.46 -12.00 -19.22
N ASN A 7 4.68 -11.44 -18.34
CA ASN A 7 3.24 -11.46 -18.49
C ASN A 7 2.70 -10.04 -18.69
N ALA A 8 1.45 -9.93 -19.14
CA ALA A 8 0.85 -8.64 -19.45
C ALA A 8 0.66 -7.75 -18.21
N VAL A 9 0.60 -8.35 -17.02
CA VAL A 9 0.40 -7.66 -15.75
C VAL A 9 1.73 -7.20 -15.15
N ASN A 10 2.83 -7.95 -15.40
CA ASN A 10 4.14 -7.75 -14.75
C ASN A 10 5.25 -7.43 -15.76
N ARG A 11 4.94 -6.73 -16.83
CA ARG A 11 5.92 -6.38 -17.88
C ARG A 11 7.15 -5.65 -17.35
N ASP A 12 6.96 -4.83 -16.35
CA ASP A 12 8.00 -3.94 -15.83
C ASP A 12 8.97 -4.68 -14.89
N TYR A 13 8.63 -5.90 -14.47
CA TYR A 13 9.48 -6.80 -13.67
C TYR A 13 10.33 -7.77 -14.48
N ALA A 14 10.13 -7.83 -15.76
CA ALA A 14 10.88 -8.73 -16.62
C ALA A 14 12.31 -8.21 -16.82
N VAL A 15 13.10 -8.20 -15.76
CA VAL A 15 14.54 -7.99 -15.86
C VAL A 15 15.17 -9.31 -16.23
N PRO A 16 15.78 -9.46 -17.43
CA PRO A 16 16.49 -10.68 -17.81
C PRO A 16 17.58 -10.95 -16.80
N THR A 17 17.49 -12.04 -16.08
CA THR A 17 18.50 -12.47 -15.13
C THR A 17 19.21 -13.69 -15.67
N TYR A 18 20.49 -13.53 -15.94
CA TYR A 18 21.38 -14.60 -16.38
C TYR A 18 22.15 -15.15 -15.17
N MET A 19 22.25 -16.45 -15.07
CA MET A 19 23.05 -17.12 -14.07
C MET A 19 24.06 -18.05 -14.73
N ALA A 20 25.30 -18.07 -14.22
CA ALA A 20 26.35 -18.96 -14.68
C ALA A 20 27.00 -19.66 -13.47
N LEU A 21 27.07 -21.00 -13.50
CA LEU A 21 27.78 -21.78 -12.53
C LEU A 21 29.12 -22.23 -13.13
N GLU A 22 30.22 -21.99 -12.42
CA GLU A 22 31.56 -22.40 -12.81
C GLU A 22 32.24 -23.13 -11.65
N SER A 23 33.09 -24.08 -11.98
CA SER A 23 33.92 -24.86 -11.03
C SER A 23 35.39 -24.63 -11.26
N SER A 24 36.18 -24.54 -10.18
CA SER A 24 37.64 -24.42 -10.25
C SER A 24 38.33 -25.58 -11.01
N ASP A 25 37.74 -26.78 -10.97
CA ASP A 25 38.23 -27.97 -11.63
C ASP A 25 37.43 -28.39 -12.86
N GLY A 26 36.51 -27.54 -13.29
CA GLY A 26 35.57 -27.82 -14.37
C GLY A 26 34.49 -28.83 -13.95
N PHE A 27 33.68 -29.26 -14.91
CA PHE A 27 32.69 -30.30 -14.74
C PHE A 27 33.08 -31.53 -15.55
N SER A 28 32.95 -32.73 -14.95
CA SER A 28 33.16 -34.00 -15.68
C SER A 28 32.02 -34.35 -16.60
N SER A 29 30.80 -33.98 -16.20
CA SER A 29 29.61 -34.02 -17.03
C SER A 29 28.60 -32.94 -16.61
N ALA A 30 27.71 -32.57 -17.50
CA ALA A 30 26.63 -31.63 -17.22
C ALA A 30 25.38 -31.99 -18.04
N SER A 31 24.23 -31.73 -17.50
CA SER A 31 22.94 -31.98 -18.13
C SER A 31 21.96 -30.84 -17.85
N VAL A 32 21.15 -30.56 -18.84
CA VAL A 32 19.99 -29.68 -18.72
C VAL A 32 18.74 -30.50 -18.97
N GLY A 33 17.71 -30.29 -18.18
CA GLY A 33 16.47 -31.03 -18.32
C GLY A 33 15.31 -30.39 -17.60
N TYR A 34 14.21 -31.09 -17.50
CA TYR A 34 13.01 -30.61 -16.82
C TYR A 34 12.79 -31.36 -15.51
N ALA A 35 12.58 -30.62 -14.44
CA ALA A 35 12.33 -31.19 -13.12
C ALA A 35 11.16 -32.18 -13.13
N GLY A 36 11.32 -33.30 -12.43
CA GLY A 36 10.35 -34.36 -12.35
C GLY A 36 10.14 -35.20 -13.63
N SER A 37 10.88 -34.93 -14.70
CA SER A 37 10.85 -35.71 -15.94
C SER A 37 12.03 -36.67 -16.07
N ALA A 38 12.00 -37.53 -17.12
CA ALA A 38 13.12 -38.42 -17.44
C ALA A 38 14.43 -37.65 -17.78
N SER A 39 14.35 -36.36 -18.04
CA SER A 39 15.51 -35.50 -18.29
C SER A 39 16.00 -34.75 -17.05
N ASP A 40 15.38 -34.96 -15.90
CA ASP A 40 15.82 -34.38 -14.63
C ASP A 40 17.16 -35.01 -14.20
N GLY A 41 18.21 -34.20 -14.23
CA GLY A 41 19.54 -34.63 -13.86
C GLY A 41 19.67 -35.05 -12.38
N LEU A 42 18.86 -34.47 -11.47
CA LEU A 42 18.84 -34.87 -10.07
C LEU A 42 18.23 -36.27 -9.91
N ALA A 43 17.12 -36.56 -10.60
CA ALA A 43 16.51 -37.87 -10.61
C ALA A 43 17.44 -38.93 -11.25
N MET A 44 18.24 -38.56 -12.25
CA MET A 44 19.27 -39.42 -12.81
C MET A 44 20.38 -39.77 -11.80
N LEU A 45 20.88 -38.78 -11.08
CA LEU A 45 21.89 -38.99 -10.04
C LEU A 45 21.37 -39.88 -8.90
N ASP A 46 20.13 -39.71 -8.51
CA ASP A 46 19.49 -40.53 -7.47
C ASP A 46 19.32 -41.99 -7.93
N SER A 47 18.86 -42.23 -9.15
CA SER A 47 18.56 -43.57 -9.67
C SER A 47 19.72 -44.31 -10.28
N ALA A 48 20.60 -43.62 -11.02
CA ALA A 48 21.70 -44.19 -11.78
C ALA A 48 23.09 -43.80 -11.26
N HIS A 49 23.18 -42.87 -10.27
CA HIS A 49 24.39 -42.32 -9.73
C HIS A 49 25.34 -41.71 -10.78
N SER A 50 24.78 -41.29 -11.90
CA SER A 50 25.50 -40.62 -13.00
C SER A 50 24.55 -39.86 -13.89
N LEU A 51 25.06 -38.83 -14.58
CA LEU A 51 24.28 -38.11 -15.59
C LEU A 51 24.34 -38.90 -16.90
N ALA A 52 23.19 -39.51 -17.24
CA ALA A 52 23.06 -40.38 -18.41
C ALA A 52 22.69 -39.65 -19.70
N ASN A 53 22.22 -38.41 -19.62
CA ASN A 53 21.90 -37.64 -20.81
C ASN A 53 22.77 -36.38 -20.93
N GLY A 54 22.96 -35.93 -22.15
CA GLY A 54 23.74 -34.74 -22.48
C GLY A 54 22.92 -33.65 -23.13
N TYR A 55 21.72 -33.39 -22.63
CA TYR A 55 20.92 -32.25 -23.12
C TYR A 55 21.68 -30.95 -22.89
N SER A 56 21.78 -30.12 -23.92
CA SER A 56 22.48 -28.83 -23.87
C SER A 56 21.55 -27.64 -23.67
N SER A 57 20.23 -27.83 -23.77
CA SER A 57 19.24 -26.78 -23.59
C SER A 57 17.89 -27.33 -23.15
N ALA A 58 17.17 -26.54 -22.35
CA ALA A 58 15.76 -26.69 -22.02
C ALA A 58 15.14 -25.29 -22.06
N PRO A 59 14.50 -24.90 -23.17
CA PRO A 59 14.20 -23.49 -23.44
C PRO A 59 13.04 -22.93 -22.64
N ASP A 60 12.20 -23.74 -22.01
CA ASP A 60 11.04 -23.29 -21.27
C ASP A 60 10.59 -24.34 -20.25
N GLY A 61 9.98 -23.89 -19.13
CA GLY A 61 9.43 -24.74 -18.09
C GLY A 61 10.29 -24.85 -16.83
N HIS A 62 9.99 -25.80 -15.96
CA HIS A 62 10.73 -26.08 -14.74
C HIS A 62 12.06 -26.77 -15.05
N VAL A 63 13.10 -25.96 -15.32
CA VAL A 63 14.40 -26.45 -15.79
C VAL A 63 15.30 -26.86 -14.63
N THR A 64 15.93 -28.02 -14.75
CA THR A 64 16.99 -28.50 -13.87
C THR A 64 18.33 -28.46 -14.59
N LEU A 65 19.31 -27.76 -14.01
CA LEU A 65 20.71 -27.73 -14.44
C LEU A 65 21.52 -28.56 -13.44
N THR A 66 22.14 -29.63 -13.89
CA THR A 66 22.88 -30.57 -13.03
C THR A 66 24.28 -30.76 -13.59
N ALA A 67 25.28 -30.80 -12.73
CA ALA A 67 26.66 -31.04 -13.14
C ALA A 67 27.37 -31.89 -12.11
N GLU A 68 28.31 -32.75 -12.62
CA GLU A 68 29.20 -33.55 -11.82
C GLU A 68 30.54 -32.86 -11.72
N VAL A 69 31.05 -32.71 -10.50
CA VAL A 69 32.35 -32.12 -10.24
C VAL A 69 33.37 -33.25 -9.95
N PRO A 70 34.51 -33.26 -10.60
CA PRO A 70 35.56 -34.28 -10.33
C PRO A 70 36.14 -34.07 -8.94
N THR A 71 35.76 -34.90 -7.98
CA THR A 71 36.28 -34.90 -6.61
C THR A 71 37.21 -36.06 -6.42
N GLY A 72 38.45 -35.81 -6.00
CA GLY A 72 39.41 -36.82 -5.59
C GLY A 72 39.58 -36.84 -4.07
N TRP A 73 40.21 -37.86 -3.52
CA TRP A 73 40.55 -37.92 -2.09
C TRP A 73 41.39 -36.67 -1.70
N ASN A 74 40.89 -35.91 -0.70
CA ASN A 74 41.51 -34.69 -0.20
C ASN A 74 41.55 -33.49 -1.20
N ARG A 75 40.64 -33.38 -2.13
CA ARG A 75 40.51 -32.19 -2.98
C ARG A 75 39.39 -31.28 -2.51
N SER A 76 39.66 -29.97 -2.42
CA SER A 76 38.66 -28.92 -2.29
C SER A 76 38.37 -28.39 -3.68
N VAL A 77 37.08 -28.21 -3.97
CA VAL A 77 36.57 -27.59 -5.22
C VAL A 77 35.82 -26.30 -4.86
N THR A 78 36.11 -25.25 -5.61
CA THR A 78 35.36 -23.99 -5.48
C THR A 78 34.34 -23.92 -6.59
N LEU A 79 33.08 -23.73 -6.21
CA LEU A 79 31.98 -23.38 -7.12
C LEU A 79 31.68 -21.88 -7.02
N ALA A 80 31.41 -21.25 -8.14
CA ALA A 80 30.99 -19.87 -8.21
C ALA A 80 29.72 -19.75 -9.04
N LEU A 81 28.68 -19.13 -8.45
CA LEU A 81 27.44 -18.77 -9.13
C LEU A 81 27.48 -17.27 -9.43
N GLY A 82 27.61 -16.93 -10.71
CA GLY A 82 27.62 -15.54 -11.20
C GLY A 82 26.23 -15.12 -11.70
N PHE A 83 25.86 -13.89 -11.39
CA PHE A 83 24.62 -13.26 -11.85
C PHE A 83 24.94 -12.08 -12.78
N GLY A 84 24.06 -11.78 -13.73
CA GLY A 84 24.20 -10.63 -14.60
C GLY A 84 22.94 -10.35 -15.42
N THR A 85 22.86 -9.16 -15.98
CA THR A 85 21.79 -8.75 -16.92
C THR A 85 22.04 -9.24 -18.35
N THR A 86 23.19 -9.85 -18.60
CA THR A 86 23.54 -10.53 -19.85
C THR A 86 24.29 -11.82 -19.56
N GLU A 87 24.25 -12.79 -20.49
CA GLU A 87 25.02 -14.02 -20.39
C GLU A 87 26.50 -13.77 -20.17
N ALA A 88 27.10 -12.87 -20.95
CA ALA A 88 28.50 -12.50 -20.84
C ALA A 88 28.85 -11.91 -19.46
N ALA A 89 27.95 -11.11 -18.87
CA ALA A 89 28.15 -10.55 -17.54
C ALA A 89 28.12 -11.67 -16.47
N ALA A 90 27.14 -12.56 -16.52
CA ALA A 90 27.03 -13.69 -15.57
C ALA A 90 28.27 -14.60 -15.65
N LEU A 91 28.72 -14.98 -16.85
CA LEU A 91 29.94 -15.76 -17.08
C LEU A 91 31.19 -15.05 -16.55
N THR A 92 31.32 -13.75 -16.82
CA THR A 92 32.44 -12.93 -16.32
C THR A 92 32.47 -12.91 -14.78
N VAL A 93 31.32 -12.76 -14.13
CA VAL A 93 31.22 -12.75 -12.67
C VAL A 93 31.61 -14.13 -12.10
N ALA A 94 31.03 -15.21 -12.64
CA ALA A 94 31.36 -16.58 -12.22
C ALA A 94 32.86 -16.86 -12.37
N HIS A 95 33.42 -16.56 -13.54
CA HIS A 95 34.84 -16.78 -13.82
C HIS A 95 35.78 -15.99 -12.90
N ARG A 96 35.46 -14.71 -12.66
CA ARG A 96 36.20 -13.86 -11.73
C ARG A 96 36.12 -14.44 -10.30
N SER A 97 34.96 -14.89 -9.89
CA SER A 97 34.74 -15.42 -8.54
C SER A 97 35.51 -16.75 -8.32
N VAL A 98 35.40 -17.68 -9.28
CA VAL A 98 36.10 -18.98 -9.17
C VAL A 98 37.61 -18.84 -9.26
N SER A 99 38.10 -17.82 -10.00
CA SER A 99 39.54 -17.53 -10.14
C SER A 99 40.17 -16.92 -8.88
N GLN A 100 39.36 -16.46 -7.92
CA GLN A 100 39.88 -15.95 -6.66
C GLN A 100 40.28 -17.12 -5.73
N GLN A 101 41.29 -16.90 -4.89
CA GLN A 101 41.58 -17.81 -3.81
C GLN A 101 40.42 -17.77 -2.79
N PHE A 102 39.76 -18.90 -2.56
CA PHE A 102 38.58 -18.99 -1.67
C PHE A 102 38.87 -18.40 -0.29
N ASP A 103 39.99 -18.82 0.36
CA ASP A 103 40.34 -18.32 1.69
C ASP A 103 40.52 -16.80 1.74
N ALA A 104 41.06 -16.22 0.66
CA ALA A 104 41.22 -14.76 0.57
C ALA A 104 39.88 -14.06 0.36
N ALA A 105 38.97 -14.66 -0.41
CA ALA A 105 37.59 -14.14 -0.60
C ALA A 105 36.82 -14.25 0.71
N TRP A 106 36.88 -15.39 1.38
CA TRP A 106 36.27 -15.61 2.68
C TRP A 106 36.78 -14.64 3.74
N SER A 107 38.09 -14.48 3.87
CA SER A 107 38.68 -13.55 4.85
C SER A 107 38.26 -12.10 4.59
N ARG A 108 38.09 -11.67 3.33
CA ARG A 108 37.56 -10.34 3.03
C ARG A 108 36.10 -10.19 3.45
N TYR A 109 35.29 -11.20 3.18
CA TYR A 109 33.86 -11.23 3.56
C TYR A 109 33.72 -11.14 5.09
N GLU A 110 34.42 -12.00 5.84
CA GLU A 110 34.41 -11.96 7.30
C GLU A 110 34.85 -10.58 7.86
N GLN A 111 35.95 -10.06 7.31
CA GLN A 111 36.48 -8.77 7.75
C GLN A 111 35.56 -7.61 7.46
N GLN A 112 34.72 -7.69 6.42
CA GLN A 112 33.71 -6.68 6.14
C GLN A 112 32.64 -6.67 7.22
N TRP A 113 32.07 -7.82 7.54
CA TRP A 113 31.07 -7.95 8.59
C TRP A 113 31.63 -7.63 9.98
N GLN A 114 32.82 -8.12 10.31
CA GLN A 114 33.49 -7.77 11.57
C GLN A 114 33.74 -6.26 11.74
N ARG A 115 34.05 -5.56 10.66
CA ARG A 115 34.20 -4.10 10.69
C ARG A 115 32.85 -3.42 10.85
N TYR A 116 31.81 -3.91 10.22
CA TYR A 116 30.46 -3.43 10.37
C TYR A 116 30.01 -3.57 11.82
N ASP A 117 30.08 -4.79 12.38
CA ASP A 117 29.73 -5.08 13.77
C ASP A 117 30.52 -4.24 14.79
N ALA A 118 31.80 -4.04 14.53
CA ALA A 118 32.65 -3.23 15.40
C ALA A 118 32.24 -1.75 15.45
N GLY A 119 31.56 -1.26 14.40
CA GLY A 119 31.01 0.08 14.31
C GLY A 119 29.69 0.26 15.06
N LEU A 120 28.99 -0.83 15.35
CA LEU A 120 27.67 -0.77 15.97
C LEU A 120 27.74 -0.47 17.48
N ARG A 121 26.64 0.09 18.00
CA ARG A 121 26.44 0.25 19.44
C ARG A 121 26.34 -1.13 20.10
N LYS A 122 27.03 -1.31 21.21
CA LYS A 122 27.09 -2.60 21.90
C LYS A 122 26.00 -2.70 22.97
N PRO A 123 25.23 -3.80 23.00
CA PRO A 123 24.31 -4.08 24.09
C PRO A 123 25.05 -4.20 25.44
N ALA A 124 24.33 -3.94 26.52
CA ALA A 124 24.88 -4.09 27.87
C ALA A 124 25.29 -5.54 28.15
N ARG A 125 26.45 -5.73 28.78
CA ARG A 125 26.99 -7.07 29.08
C ARG A 125 26.07 -7.95 29.92
N TRP A 126 25.19 -7.36 30.72
CA TRP A 126 24.29 -8.10 31.59
C TRP A 126 23.16 -8.84 30.81
N LEU A 127 22.88 -8.46 29.54
CA LEU A 127 21.98 -9.20 28.67
C LEU A 127 22.48 -10.61 28.32
N GLY A 128 23.78 -10.84 28.46
CA GLY A 128 24.42 -12.14 28.20
C GLY A 128 24.80 -12.35 26.73
N SER A 129 25.62 -13.41 26.52
CA SER A 129 26.18 -13.66 25.20
C SER A 129 25.16 -14.09 24.14
N ALA A 130 24.11 -14.79 24.54
CA ALA A 130 23.08 -15.26 23.62
C ALA A 130 22.28 -14.08 23.03
N ALA A 131 21.78 -13.18 23.89
CA ALA A 131 21.07 -11.99 23.43
C ALA A 131 21.99 -11.03 22.63
N THR A 132 23.27 -10.91 23.02
CA THR A 132 24.25 -10.12 22.28
C THR A 132 24.51 -10.68 20.89
N ARG A 133 24.61 -12.00 20.73
CA ARG A 133 24.75 -12.64 19.43
C ARG A 133 23.53 -12.38 18.56
N GLU A 134 22.34 -12.62 19.08
CA GLU A 134 21.08 -12.38 18.36
C GLU A 134 20.94 -10.93 17.91
N TYR A 135 21.34 -9.98 18.75
CA TYR A 135 21.38 -8.56 18.37
C TYR A 135 22.24 -8.32 17.12
N TYR A 136 23.47 -8.88 17.06
CA TYR A 136 24.31 -8.70 15.87
C TYR A 136 23.73 -9.45 14.66
N GLU A 137 23.21 -10.64 14.85
CA GLU A 137 22.54 -11.39 13.78
C GLU A 137 21.34 -10.58 13.23
N SER A 138 20.55 -10.00 14.10
CA SER A 138 19.40 -9.15 13.73
C SER A 138 19.81 -7.94 12.93
N VAL A 139 20.78 -7.14 13.41
CA VAL A 139 21.26 -5.97 12.67
C VAL A 139 21.88 -6.35 11.33
N ASN A 140 22.62 -7.48 11.30
CA ASN A 140 23.21 -7.98 10.07
C ASN A 140 22.16 -8.43 9.05
N VAL A 141 21.06 -9.04 9.47
CA VAL A 141 19.92 -9.38 8.59
C VAL A 141 19.28 -8.13 8.03
N VAL A 142 18.98 -7.12 8.86
CA VAL A 142 18.45 -5.82 8.40
C VAL A 142 19.39 -5.20 7.37
N LYS A 143 20.71 -5.18 7.64
CA LYS A 143 21.70 -4.66 6.69
C LYS A 143 21.82 -5.50 5.42
N ALA A 144 21.64 -6.81 5.49
CA ALA A 144 21.67 -7.70 4.33
C ALA A 144 20.42 -7.55 3.46
N SER A 145 19.30 -7.10 4.04
CA SER A 145 18.03 -6.83 3.32
C SER A 145 18.09 -5.56 2.48
N GLU A 146 19.10 -4.70 2.66
CA GLU A 146 19.33 -3.54 1.80
C GLU A 146 19.79 -3.96 0.40
N ASP A 147 19.13 -3.46 -0.65
CA ASP A 147 19.51 -3.68 -2.05
C ASP A 147 20.88 -3.07 -2.35
N LYS A 148 21.70 -3.78 -3.14
CA LYS A 148 23.08 -3.33 -3.44
C LYS A 148 23.15 -2.43 -4.67
N THR A 149 22.09 -2.36 -5.46
CA THR A 149 21.97 -1.48 -6.64
C THR A 149 21.30 -0.17 -6.27
N PHE A 150 20.31 -0.24 -5.36
CA PHE A 150 19.52 0.88 -4.89
C PHE A 150 19.71 1.08 -3.39
N PRO A 151 20.78 1.80 -2.96
CA PRO A 151 21.06 1.98 -1.54
C PRO A 151 19.88 2.60 -0.79
N GLY A 152 19.57 2.02 0.37
CA GLY A 152 18.44 2.44 1.18
C GLY A 152 17.13 1.70 0.89
N ALA A 153 17.00 0.99 -0.23
CA ALA A 153 15.92 0.05 -0.46
C ALA A 153 16.09 -1.15 0.48
N ILE A 154 15.22 -1.30 1.45
CA ILE A 154 15.28 -2.36 2.47
C ILE A 154 14.04 -3.22 2.35
N ALA A 155 14.19 -4.43 1.79
CA ALA A 155 13.09 -5.36 1.60
C ALA A 155 12.46 -5.76 2.95
N ALA A 156 11.12 -5.86 2.99
CA ALA A 156 10.38 -6.29 4.16
C ALA A 156 10.79 -7.70 4.64
N GLY A 157 11.16 -8.57 3.69
CA GLY A 157 11.71 -9.88 3.99
C GLY A 157 12.35 -10.54 2.78
N LEU A 158 13.44 -11.29 3.00
CA LEU A 158 14.14 -12.04 1.94
C LEU A 158 13.58 -13.46 1.75
N ALA A 159 12.65 -13.88 2.60
CA ALA A 159 12.02 -15.18 2.53
C ALA A 159 10.84 -15.20 1.54
N SER A 160 10.43 -16.40 1.14
CA SER A 160 9.18 -16.64 0.43
C SER A 160 8.18 -17.22 1.43
N PRO A 161 7.19 -16.42 1.89
CA PRO A 161 6.19 -16.89 2.84
C PRO A 161 5.45 -18.12 2.32
N TRP A 162 5.05 -19.01 3.23
CA TRP A 162 4.26 -20.22 2.97
C TRP A 162 4.89 -21.20 1.97
N GLY A 163 6.21 -21.14 1.78
CA GLY A 163 6.91 -21.97 0.79
C GLY A 163 6.55 -21.65 -0.67
N GLN A 164 5.82 -20.58 -0.89
CA GLN A 164 5.40 -20.15 -2.21
C GLN A 164 6.51 -19.33 -2.86
N SER A 165 7.42 -19.99 -3.54
CA SER A 165 8.42 -19.34 -4.38
C SER A 165 7.89 -19.01 -5.78
N VAL A 166 6.60 -18.84 -5.93
CA VAL A 166 5.98 -18.51 -7.21
C VAL A 166 5.92 -16.99 -7.30
N PRO A 167 6.79 -16.34 -8.06
CA PRO A 167 6.76 -14.89 -8.23
C PRO A 167 5.48 -14.42 -8.94
N ALA A 168 4.84 -15.30 -9.67
CA ALA A 168 3.51 -15.14 -10.24
C ALA A 168 2.89 -16.53 -10.31
N GLY A 169 1.92 -16.80 -9.48
CA GLY A 169 1.09 -18.00 -9.61
C GLY A 169 0.25 -17.90 -10.87
N ASN A 170 -0.22 -19.06 -11.35
CA ASN A 170 -1.31 -19.07 -12.30
C ASN A 170 -2.59 -19.18 -11.51
N PHE A 171 -3.49 -18.23 -11.64
CA PHE A 171 -4.86 -18.42 -11.21
C PHE A 171 -5.51 -19.60 -11.96
N THR A 172 -6.60 -20.09 -11.44
CA THR A 172 -7.39 -21.16 -12.07
C THR A 172 -7.86 -20.82 -13.47
N ASN A 173 -7.86 -19.55 -13.88
CA ASN A 173 -8.14 -19.06 -15.24
C ASN A 173 -6.91 -19.04 -16.15
N GLY A 174 -5.72 -19.41 -15.66
CA GLY A 174 -4.47 -19.41 -16.42
C GLY A 174 -3.75 -18.06 -16.51
N GLU A 175 -4.30 -17.01 -15.89
CA GLU A 175 -3.64 -15.71 -15.83
C GLU A 175 -2.55 -15.71 -14.73
N PRO A 176 -1.40 -15.12 -15.00
CA PRO A 176 -0.34 -14.99 -14.02
C PRO A 176 -0.75 -14.06 -12.87
N THR A 177 -0.58 -14.52 -11.65
CA THR A 177 -0.79 -13.70 -10.46
C THR A 177 0.54 -13.37 -9.83
N TYR A 178 0.72 -12.13 -9.51
CA TYR A 178 1.75 -11.69 -8.61
C TYR A 178 1.26 -11.91 -7.18
N PHE A 179 1.94 -12.75 -6.43
CA PHE A 179 1.79 -12.78 -4.99
C PHE A 179 2.76 -11.81 -4.39
N GLY A 180 2.24 -10.84 -3.65
CA GLY A 180 2.96 -9.82 -2.95
C GLY A 180 4.27 -10.34 -2.39
N SER A 181 5.31 -9.75 -2.77
CA SER A 181 6.61 -10.20 -2.42
C SER A 181 7.10 -9.38 -1.25
N TYR A 182 7.37 -10.03 -0.14
CA TYR A 182 8.10 -9.39 0.96
C TYR A 182 9.49 -8.87 0.54
N ARG A 183 9.91 -9.13 -0.70
CA ARG A 183 11.11 -8.55 -1.33
C ARG A 183 10.88 -7.15 -1.89
N GLU A 184 9.81 -6.53 -1.52
CA GLU A 184 9.42 -5.16 -1.84
C GLU A 184 9.69 -4.22 -0.67
N GLU A 185 9.63 -2.92 -0.97
CA GLU A 185 9.85 -1.85 -0.04
C GLU A 185 8.51 -1.28 0.43
N PHE A 186 8.20 -1.45 1.70
CA PHE A 186 7.07 -0.82 2.37
C PHE A 186 7.60 0.33 3.24
N SER A 187 7.02 1.50 3.14
CA SER A 187 7.50 2.66 3.90
C SER A 187 7.46 2.42 5.42
N ARG A 188 6.44 1.70 5.92
CA ARG A 188 6.32 1.30 7.33
C ARG A 188 7.43 0.35 7.75
N ASP A 189 7.65 -0.75 6.99
CA ASP A 189 8.71 -1.72 7.26
C ASP A 189 10.08 -1.07 7.19
N THR A 190 10.27 -0.17 6.22
CA THR A 190 11.50 0.62 6.08
C THR A 190 11.70 1.54 7.29
N TYR A 191 10.64 2.15 7.85
CA TYR A 191 10.74 2.93 9.09
C TYR A 191 11.15 2.05 10.28
N GLU A 192 10.57 0.88 10.42
CA GLU A 192 10.93 -0.04 11.50
C GLU A 192 12.39 -0.52 11.35
N ALA A 193 12.82 -0.88 10.14
CA ALA A 193 14.22 -1.18 9.84
C ALA A 193 15.15 0.00 10.16
N PHE A 194 14.74 1.21 9.75
CA PHE A 194 15.44 2.46 10.03
C PHE A 194 15.65 2.67 11.54
N THR A 195 14.63 2.46 12.36
CA THR A 195 14.76 2.65 13.83
C THR A 195 15.76 1.69 14.43
N GLY A 196 15.78 0.42 14.00
CA GLY A 196 16.78 -0.56 14.40
C GLY A 196 18.22 -0.13 14.02
N LEU A 197 18.41 0.33 12.78
CA LEU A 197 19.71 0.85 12.29
C LEU A 197 20.12 2.12 13.03
N LEU A 198 19.19 3.04 13.26
CA LEU A 198 19.42 4.31 13.98
C LEU A 198 19.93 4.04 15.39
N VAL A 199 19.24 3.21 16.16
CA VAL A 199 19.65 2.90 17.54
C VAL A 199 20.94 2.08 17.58
N ALA A 200 21.17 1.20 16.59
CA ALA A 200 22.41 0.46 16.44
C ALA A 200 23.61 1.35 16.03
N GLY A 201 23.34 2.55 15.49
CA GLY A 201 24.37 3.51 15.11
C GLY A 201 24.78 3.45 13.63
N ASP A 202 24.11 2.68 12.79
CA ASP A 202 24.28 2.71 11.33
C ASP A 202 23.51 3.87 10.70
N ILE A 203 23.95 5.08 11.01
CA ILE A 203 23.33 6.33 10.51
C ILE A 203 23.45 6.45 8.98
N GLN A 204 24.45 5.80 8.37
CA GLN A 204 24.63 5.87 6.93
C GLN A 204 23.51 5.16 6.20
N THR A 205 23.20 3.92 6.60
CA THR A 205 22.11 3.15 6.00
C THR A 205 20.75 3.77 6.35
N ALA A 206 20.58 4.25 7.60
CA ALA A 206 19.38 4.97 7.99
C ALA A 206 19.08 6.20 7.11
N ARG A 207 20.09 7.01 6.79
CA ARG A 207 19.96 8.14 5.86
C ARG A 207 19.65 7.68 4.44
N ALA A 208 20.29 6.61 3.98
CA ALA A 208 20.01 6.07 2.65
C ALA A 208 18.56 5.59 2.52
N ALA A 209 18.01 4.95 3.55
CA ALA A 209 16.60 4.56 3.60
C ALA A 209 15.65 5.76 3.53
N THR A 210 15.93 6.84 4.28
CA THR A 210 15.16 8.08 4.20
C THR A 210 15.15 8.65 2.78
N LEU A 211 16.34 8.73 2.16
CA LEU A 211 16.47 9.26 0.80
C LEU A 211 15.82 8.36 -0.25
N PHE A 212 15.88 7.04 -0.07
CA PHE A 212 15.20 6.11 -0.97
C PHE A 212 13.68 6.36 -1.00
N LEU A 213 13.05 6.46 0.17
CA LEU A 213 11.61 6.71 0.24
C LEU A 213 11.24 8.02 -0.46
N PHE A 214 11.97 9.10 -0.22
CA PHE A 214 11.68 10.39 -0.82
C PHE A 214 12.06 10.46 -2.31
N ASP A 215 13.27 10.10 -2.67
CA ASP A 215 13.79 10.30 -4.04
C ASP A 215 13.22 9.30 -5.05
N ARG A 216 12.72 8.14 -4.58
CA ARG A 216 12.32 7.04 -5.46
C ARG A 216 10.89 6.53 -5.28
N GLN A 217 10.38 6.50 -4.05
CA GLN A 217 9.07 5.91 -3.78
C GLN A 217 7.96 6.97 -3.73
N GLN A 218 8.24 8.19 -3.25
CA GLN A 218 7.24 9.24 -3.12
C GLN A 218 6.53 9.56 -4.42
N LEU A 219 5.21 9.65 -4.37
CA LEU A 219 4.36 10.00 -5.50
C LEU A 219 4.31 11.52 -5.73
N PRO A 220 3.92 11.99 -6.92
CA PRO A 220 3.89 13.42 -7.24
C PRO A 220 2.97 14.28 -6.37
N ASP A 221 1.93 13.68 -5.78
CA ASP A 221 1.01 14.34 -4.85
C ASP A 221 1.56 14.48 -3.42
N GLY A 222 2.73 13.92 -3.16
CA GLY A 222 3.38 13.90 -1.86
C GLY A 222 3.11 12.65 -1.03
N SER A 223 2.17 11.81 -1.45
CA SER A 223 1.88 10.54 -0.78
C SER A 223 2.97 9.49 -1.02
N MET A 224 2.85 8.37 -0.31
CA MET A 224 3.63 7.17 -0.55
C MET A 224 2.71 6.06 -1.09
N PRO A 225 3.14 5.25 -2.06
CA PRO A 225 2.41 4.03 -2.40
C PRO A 225 2.51 3.05 -1.23
N ARG A 226 1.59 2.11 -1.14
CA ARG A 226 1.66 1.03 -0.14
C ARG A 226 3.02 0.32 -0.16
N ASN A 227 3.53 0.04 -1.36
CA ASN A 227 4.82 -0.62 -1.56
C ASN A 227 5.41 -0.26 -2.94
N SER A 228 6.70 -0.47 -3.06
CA SER A 228 7.42 -0.33 -4.32
C SER A 228 8.42 -1.47 -4.52
N LEU A 229 8.91 -1.57 -5.75
CA LEU A 229 10.09 -2.37 -6.04
C LEU A 229 11.36 -1.71 -5.49
N PRO A 230 12.48 -2.45 -5.39
CA PRO A 230 13.76 -1.87 -4.98
C PRO A 230 14.27 -0.72 -5.87
N ASN A 231 13.76 -0.57 -7.09
CA ASN A 231 14.08 0.57 -7.95
C ASN A 231 13.17 1.80 -7.72
N GLY A 232 12.15 1.66 -6.88
CA GLY A 232 11.17 2.70 -6.56
C GLY A 232 9.93 2.71 -7.46
N GLU A 233 9.85 1.84 -8.48
CA GLU A 233 8.63 1.69 -9.27
C GLU A 233 7.52 1.04 -8.43
N SER A 234 6.28 1.41 -8.70
CA SER A 234 5.12 0.83 -7.98
C SER A 234 5.08 -0.68 -8.11
N ALA A 235 4.89 -1.37 -7.01
CA ALA A 235 4.70 -2.82 -7.01
C ALA A 235 3.37 -3.20 -7.69
N PRO A 236 3.24 -4.38 -8.33
CA PRO A 236 2.01 -4.78 -9.02
C PRO A 236 0.82 -4.96 -8.10
N ASP A 237 1.06 -5.29 -6.86
CA ASP A 237 0.05 -5.45 -5.82
C ASP A 237 -0.11 -4.20 -4.95
N THR A 238 0.54 -3.08 -5.34
CA THR A 238 0.37 -1.82 -4.63
C THR A 238 -1.06 -1.33 -4.73
N GLY A 239 -1.56 -0.75 -3.66
CA GLY A 239 -2.91 -0.20 -3.60
C GLY A 239 -3.25 0.31 -2.21
N GLY A 240 -4.19 1.24 -2.17
CA GLY A 240 -4.63 1.84 -0.91
C GLY A 240 -3.64 2.87 -0.35
N LEU A 241 -4.19 3.96 0.13
CA LEU A 241 -3.48 5.01 0.84
C LEU A 241 -3.22 4.58 2.30
N GLN A 242 -2.06 4.92 2.84
CA GLN A 242 -1.71 4.71 4.24
C GLN A 242 -0.98 5.97 4.76
N LEU A 243 -1.59 6.69 5.71
CA LEU A 243 -1.05 7.98 6.17
C LEU A 243 0.15 7.85 7.11
N ASP A 244 0.31 6.71 7.78
CA ASP A 244 1.53 6.41 8.53
C ASP A 244 2.73 6.28 7.59
N GLU A 245 2.57 5.66 6.44
CA GLU A 245 3.62 5.55 5.41
C GLU A 245 4.02 6.89 4.83
N CYS A 246 3.09 7.85 4.74
CA CYS A 246 3.39 9.24 4.36
C CYS A 246 4.13 10.00 5.48
N SER A 247 3.89 9.65 6.73
CA SER A 247 4.37 10.37 7.92
C SER A 247 5.77 9.92 8.36
N TYR A 248 6.06 8.63 8.24
CA TYR A 248 7.35 8.06 8.67
C TYR A 248 8.57 8.66 7.96
N PRO A 249 8.60 8.86 6.64
CA PRO A 249 9.76 9.47 5.97
C PRO A 249 10.10 10.86 6.50
N ILE A 250 9.08 11.65 6.88
CA ILE A 250 9.28 12.99 7.50
C ILE A 250 9.98 12.84 8.88
N LEU A 251 9.55 11.85 9.65
CA LEU A 251 10.14 11.57 10.95
C LEU A 251 11.58 11.05 10.80
N MET A 252 11.82 10.20 9.80
CA MET A 252 13.16 9.70 9.45
C MET A 252 14.11 10.82 9.04
N ASP A 253 13.65 11.84 8.30
CA ASP A 253 14.43 13.03 7.95
C ASP A 253 14.97 13.70 9.22
N TRP A 254 14.07 13.99 10.17
CA TRP A 254 14.47 14.61 11.44
C TRP A 254 15.46 13.74 12.23
N GLN A 255 15.12 12.47 12.44
CA GLN A 255 15.89 11.55 13.28
C GLN A 255 17.26 11.21 12.69
N SER A 256 17.40 11.17 11.36
CA SER A 256 18.68 10.95 10.67
C SER A 256 19.52 12.20 10.50
N GLY A 257 18.99 13.37 10.90
CA GLY A 257 19.70 14.64 10.86
C GLY A 257 19.83 15.25 9.47
N LEU A 258 18.81 15.05 8.61
CA LEU A 258 18.71 15.64 7.26
C LEU A 258 17.94 16.96 7.23
N ALA A 259 17.32 17.39 8.33
CA ALA A 259 16.49 18.60 8.46
C ALA A 259 17.10 19.90 7.90
N GLY A 260 18.42 19.95 7.72
CA GLY A 260 19.14 21.08 7.11
C GLY A 260 19.13 21.08 5.58
N ASP A 261 18.73 19.99 4.94
CA ASP A 261 18.69 19.89 3.48
C ASP A 261 17.49 20.64 2.92
N ARG A 262 17.76 21.77 2.28
CA ARG A 262 16.70 22.64 1.73
C ARG A 262 16.02 22.02 0.51
N GLN A 263 16.74 21.25 -0.30
CA GLN A 263 16.15 20.62 -1.48
C GLN A 263 15.19 19.50 -1.05
N LEU A 264 15.63 18.65 -0.12
CA LEU A 264 14.81 17.61 0.46
C LEU A 264 13.53 18.20 1.09
N TYR A 265 13.68 19.29 1.85
CA TYR A 265 12.55 19.99 2.45
C TYR A 265 11.52 20.45 1.41
N LEU A 266 11.97 21.15 0.36
CA LEU A 266 11.07 21.77 -0.61
C LEU A 266 10.43 20.75 -1.56
N GLN A 267 11.15 19.70 -1.92
CA GLN A 267 10.70 18.75 -2.94
C GLN A 267 9.96 17.55 -2.37
N HIS A 268 10.17 17.25 -1.07
CA HIS A 268 9.70 16.01 -0.47
C HIS A 268 8.96 16.20 0.86
N VAL A 269 9.57 16.92 1.82
CA VAL A 269 8.97 17.06 3.16
C VAL A 269 7.71 17.91 3.11
N ILE A 270 7.71 19.05 2.39
CA ILE A 270 6.51 19.90 2.23
C ILE A 270 5.38 19.08 1.57
N PRO A 271 5.56 18.48 0.37
CA PRO A 271 4.49 17.71 -0.25
C PRO A 271 3.93 16.60 0.64
N ALA A 272 4.79 15.84 1.34
CA ALA A 272 4.33 14.79 2.25
C ALA A 272 3.53 15.34 3.44
N ALA A 273 4.01 16.42 4.06
CA ALA A 273 3.34 17.03 5.21
C ALA A 273 2.01 17.70 4.82
N ASP A 274 1.95 18.39 3.68
CA ASP A 274 0.73 18.99 3.14
C ASP A 274 -0.30 17.91 2.80
N PHE A 275 0.17 16.77 2.27
CA PHE A 275 -0.69 15.60 2.03
C PHE A 275 -1.32 15.08 3.33
N VAL A 276 -0.52 14.88 4.38
CA VAL A 276 -1.03 14.45 5.70
C VAL A 276 -1.97 15.49 6.30
N VAL A 277 -1.69 16.79 6.17
CA VAL A 277 -2.60 17.86 6.61
C VAL A 277 -3.93 17.80 5.90
N ALA A 278 -3.94 17.52 4.61
CA ALA A 278 -5.15 17.52 3.79
C ALA A 278 -6.03 16.28 4.00
N HIS A 279 -5.43 15.12 4.26
CA HIS A 279 -6.10 13.81 4.28
C HIS A 279 -6.25 13.21 5.70
N GLY A 280 -5.41 13.58 6.64
CA GLY A 280 -5.52 13.08 8.02
C GLY A 280 -6.81 13.54 8.72
N PRO A 281 -7.23 12.86 9.80
CA PRO A 281 -6.53 11.76 10.47
C PRO A 281 -7.07 10.35 10.16
N SER A 282 -7.85 10.13 9.11
CA SER A 282 -8.60 8.87 8.94
C SER A 282 -8.66 8.31 7.52
N ASP A 283 -8.02 8.95 6.55
CA ASP A 283 -7.99 8.45 5.19
C ASP A 283 -7.04 7.25 5.04
N GLY A 284 -7.44 6.33 4.15
CA GLY A 284 -6.65 5.15 3.84
C GLY A 284 -6.73 4.05 4.90
N SER A 285 -5.87 3.05 4.73
CA SER A 285 -5.83 1.88 5.59
C SER A 285 -4.91 2.09 6.79
N GLU A 286 -5.23 1.38 7.90
CA GLU A 286 -4.38 1.33 9.09
C GLU A 286 -3.20 0.36 8.90
N ARG A 287 -2.31 0.27 9.90
CA ARG A 287 -1.03 -0.46 9.84
C ARG A 287 -1.12 -1.94 9.43
N TRP A 288 -2.28 -2.58 9.54
CA TRP A 288 -2.49 -3.97 9.09
C TRP A 288 -3.04 -4.07 7.66
N GLU A 289 -3.23 -2.91 6.99
CA GLU A 289 -3.61 -2.81 5.56
C GLU A 289 -5.01 -3.32 5.22
N GLU A 290 -5.87 -3.50 6.23
CA GLU A 290 -7.17 -4.13 6.05
C GLU A 290 -8.35 -3.19 6.25
N GLN A 291 -8.18 -2.14 7.07
CA GLN A 291 -9.29 -1.31 7.52
C GLN A 291 -8.96 0.17 7.44
N SER A 292 -9.90 0.95 6.92
CA SER A 292 -9.87 2.41 6.97
C SER A 292 -10.64 2.96 8.17
N GLY A 293 -10.29 4.17 8.59
CA GLY A 293 -10.91 4.91 9.68
C GLY A 293 -9.89 5.43 10.68
N TYR A 294 -10.36 5.87 11.83
CA TYR A 294 -9.51 6.43 12.89
C TYR A 294 -8.76 5.33 13.63
N SER A 295 -7.49 5.16 13.32
CA SER A 295 -6.60 4.18 13.92
C SER A 295 -5.62 4.86 14.87
N PRO A 296 -5.46 4.40 16.13
CA PRO A 296 -4.52 5.02 17.06
C PRO A 296 -3.06 4.92 16.59
N SER A 297 -2.66 3.85 15.89
CA SER A 297 -1.28 3.71 15.38
C SER A 297 -1.00 4.68 14.25
N THR A 298 -1.88 4.77 13.25
CA THR A 298 -1.73 5.67 12.11
C THR A 298 -1.70 7.13 12.56
N ILE A 299 -2.64 7.51 13.43
CA ILE A 299 -2.70 8.89 13.97
C ILE A 299 -1.45 9.21 14.83
N ALA A 300 -0.88 8.24 15.52
CA ALA A 300 0.39 8.44 16.25
C ALA A 300 1.52 8.81 15.31
N ALA A 301 1.63 8.12 14.16
CA ALA A 301 2.61 8.42 13.12
C ALA A 301 2.39 9.82 12.51
N GLU A 302 1.13 10.18 12.22
CA GLU A 302 0.78 11.52 11.70
C GLU A 302 1.17 12.63 12.68
N ILE A 303 0.86 12.48 13.97
CA ILE A 303 1.25 13.45 15.02
C ILE A 303 2.78 13.60 15.06
N ALA A 304 3.50 12.49 15.03
CA ALA A 304 4.96 12.50 15.09
C ALA A 304 5.56 13.10 13.81
N GLY A 305 5.09 12.66 12.63
CA GLY A 305 5.54 13.17 11.33
C GLY A 305 5.29 14.68 11.16
N LEU A 306 4.08 15.16 11.49
CA LEU A 306 3.76 16.60 11.43
C LEU A 306 4.53 17.42 12.47
N THR A 307 4.83 16.87 13.65
CA THR A 307 5.69 17.53 14.64
C THR A 307 7.12 17.64 14.12
N ALA A 308 7.62 16.60 13.43
CA ALA A 308 8.90 16.61 12.74
C ALA A 308 8.92 17.63 11.60
N ALA A 309 7.89 17.61 10.73
CA ALA A 309 7.72 18.60 9.65
C ALA A 309 7.76 20.03 10.18
N ALA A 310 7.06 20.31 11.28
CA ALA A 310 7.09 21.62 11.94
C ALA A 310 8.48 22.00 12.43
N ALA A 311 9.26 21.07 12.95
CA ALA A 311 10.64 21.31 13.39
C ALA A 311 11.57 21.55 12.19
N ILE A 312 11.47 20.74 11.14
CA ILE A 312 12.22 20.89 9.89
C ILE A 312 11.91 22.26 9.25
N ALA A 313 10.62 22.62 9.15
CA ALA A 313 10.21 23.94 8.63
C ALA A 313 10.83 25.11 9.42
N ARG A 314 10.92 25.00 10.76
CA ARG A 314 11.63 26.01 11.58
C ARG A 314 13.11 26.09 11.27
N VAL A 315 13.79 24.95 11.07
CA VAL A 315 15.21 24.90 10.66
C VAL A 315 15.38 25.59 9.30
N GLN A 316 14.44 25.42 8.39
CA GLN A 316 14.44 26.02 7.05
C GLN A 316 13.97 27.49 7.05
N GLY A 317 13.50 28.04 8.19
CA GLY A 317 12.99 29.40 8.32
C GLY A 317 11.57 29.60 7.82
N ASP A 318 10.86 28.54 7.49
CA ASP A 318 9.47 28.55 7.01
C ASP A 318 8.50 28.52 8.20
N ILE A 319 8.17 29.69 8.69
CA ILE A 319 7.34 29.84 9.89
C ILE A 319 5.84 29.56 9.60
N ALA A 320 5.39 29.73 8.36
CA ALA A 320 4.01 29.47 8.02
C ALA A 320 3.72 27.96 8.09
N HIS A 321 4.45 27.14 7.35
CA HIS A 321 4.33 25.67 7.42
C HIS A 321 4.63 25.16 8.84
N ALA A 322 5.64 25.70 9.52
CA ALA A 322 5.93 25.29 10.91
C ALA A 322 4.75 25.46 11.87
N ARG A 323 3.94 26.51 11.69
CA ARG A 323 2.73 26.73 12.50
C ARG A 323 1.59 25.83 12.06
N LEU A 324 1.40 25.68 10.77
CA LEU A 324 0.36 24.80 10.20
C LEU A 324 0.53 23.37 10.70
N TYR A 325 1.68 22.77 10.43
CA TYR A 325 1.96 21.37 10.80
C TYR A 325 1.87 21.14 12.30
N GLN A 326 2.45 22.05 13.10
CA GLN A 326 2.38 21.91 14.55
C GLN A 326 0.96 22.02 15.10
N ALA A 327 0.14 22.92 14.57
CA ALA A 327 -1.23 23.10 15.04
C ALA A 327 -2.13 21.93 14.63
N THR A 328 -1.90 21.34 13.47
CA THR A 328 -2.57 20.12 13.01
C THR A 328 -2.20 18.92 13.91
N ALA A 329 -0.89 18.69 14.14
CA ALA A 329 -0.43 17.65 15.07
C ALA A 329 -1.02 17.81 16.47
N ASP A 330 -1.07 19.04 16.99
CA ASP A 330 -1.65 19.33 18.30
C ASP A 330 -3.15 19.04 18.37
N ASP A 331 -3.86 19.26 17.28
CA ASP A 331 -5.29 18.96 17.21
C ASP A 331 -5.53 17.44 17.21
N PHE A 332 -4.79 16.71 16.41
CA PHE A 332 -4.85 15.25 16.40
C PHE A 332 -4.50 14.67 17.78
N ALA A 333 -3.45 15.18 18.43
CA ALA A 333 -3.07 14.75 19.76
C ALA A 333 -4.13 15.08 20.84
N ARG A 334 -4.89 16.16 20.70
CA ARG A 334 -6.01 16.47 21.63
C ARG A 334 -7.20 15.54 21.43
N ASN A 335 -7.45 15.13 20.20
CA ASN A 335 -8.67 14.42 19.83
C ASN A 335 -8.50 12.89 19.76
N ILE A 336 -7.28 12.36 19.73
CA ILE A 336 -7.01 10.92 19.54
C ILE A 336 -7.87 10.02 20.43
N LYS A 337 -8.00 10.37 21.71
CA LYS A 337 -8.82 9.57 22.64
C LYS A 337 -10.32 9.67 22.37
N SER A 338 -10.79 10.82 21.89
CA SER A 338 -12.21 10.99 21.55
C SER A 338 -12.58 10.18 20.31
N TRP A 339 -11.62 9.93 19.42
CA TRP A 339 -11.83 9.17 18.20
C TRP A 339 -11.66 7.66 18.37
N THR A 340 -10.86 7.21 19.36
CA THR A 340 -10.38 5.83 19.40
C THR A 340 -10.55 5.12 20.75
N VAL A 341 -10.94 5.83 21.83
CA VAL A 341 -11.18 5.22 23.14
C VAL A 341 -12.66 5.00 23.35
N THR A 342 -13.10 3.74 23.32
CA THR A 342 -14.50 3.39 23.65
C THR A 342 -14.75 3.44 25.14
N THR A 343 -15.99 3.81 25.51
CA THR A 343 -16.53 3.78 26.86
C THR A 343 -17.74 2.85 26.98
N SER A 344 -18.09 2.14 25.91
CA SER A 344 -19.25 1.26 25.81
C SER A 344 -18.93 -0.13 25.26
N GLY A 345 -17.63 -0.47 25.16
CA GLY A 345 -17.18 -1.77 24.68
C GLY A 345 -17.27 -2.88 25.75
N PRO A 346 -17.06 -4.16 25.35
CA PRO A 346 -17.29 -5.30 26.24
C PRO A 346 -16.14 -5.61 27.24
N PHE A 347 -14.92 -5.06 27.03
CA PHE A 347 -13.74 -5.53 27.76
C PHE A 347 -13.45 -4.75 29.06
N ALA A 348 -13.52 -3.42 28.99
CA ALA A 348 -13.25 -2.55 30.12
C ALA A 348 -14.09 -1.26 30.03
N PRO A 349 -14.19 -0.46 31.10
CA PRO A 349 -14.94 0.80 31.08
C PRO A 349 -14.39 1.81 30.04
N ARG A 350 -13.08 1.76 29.78
CA ARG A 350 -12.38 2.61 28.80
C ARG A 350 -11.17 1.88 28.26
N TYR A 351 -11.02 1.85 26.92
CA TYR A 351 -9.86 1.27 26.25
C TYR A 351 -9.81 1.71 24.77
N PHE A 352 -8.64 1.67 24.18
CA PHE A 352 -8.45 1.88 22.74
C PHE A 352 -8.99 0.70 21.94
N ILE A 353 -9.73 1.00 20.88
CA ILE A 353 -10.15 0.01 19.87
C ILE A 353 -9.20 0.05 18.66
N ARG A 354 -9.17 -1.02 17.84
CA ARG A 354 -8.32 -1.09 16.64
C ARG A 354 -8.60 0.07 15.69
N VAL A 355 -9.85 0.25 15.28
CA VAL A 355 -10.29 1.29 14.33
C VAL A 355 -11.69 1.75 14.68
N SER A 356 -11.89 3.06 14.75
CA SER A 356 -13.22 3.68 14.75
C SER A 356 -13.60 4.10 13.34
N LYS A 357 -14.71 3.59 12.82
CA LYS A 357 -15.09 3.80 11.41
C LYS A 357 -15.55 5.23 11.10
N THR A 358 -15.96 5.98 12.12
CA THR A 358 -16.54 7.34 11.95
C THR A 358 -15.94 8.38 12.89
N GLY A 359 -14.94 8.03 13.70
CA GLY A 359 -14.43 8.89 14.77
C GLY A 359 -15.31 8.91 16.03
N ASP A 360 -16.40 8.12 16.07
CA ASP A 360 -17.14 7.83 17.29
C ASP A 360 -16.84 6.38 17.73
N PRO A 361 -15.92 6.18 18.68
CA PRO A 361 -15.55 4.85 19.16
C PRO A 361 -16.65 4.14 19.93
N ASN A 362 -17.75 4.81 20.24
CA ASN A 362 -18.91 4.26 20.91
C ASN A 362 -20.05 3.87 19.96
N ALA A 363 -19.95 4.22 18.69
CA ALA A 363 -20.95 3.85 17.69
C ALA A 363 -21.02 2.33 17.52
N ALA A 364 -22.25 1.80 17.44
CA ALA A 364 -22.50 0.37 17.20
C ALA A 364 -22.39 0.06 15.70
N ILE A 365 -21.17 0.12 15.17
CA ILE A 365 -20.86 -0.16 13.78
C ILE A 365 -20.12 -1.49 13.71
N SER A 366 -20.56 -2.39 12.83
CA SER A 366 -19.87 -3.63 12.54
C SER A 366 -19.19 -3.59 11.19
N TYR A 367 -17.99 -4.16 11.10
CA TYR A 367 -17.23 -4.29 9.86
C TYR A 367 -16.60 -5.69 9.73
N ASN A 368 -16.36 -6.11 8.49
CA ASN A 368 -15.59 -7.32 8.21
C ASN A 368 -14.10 -7.03 8.45
N LEU A 369 -13.42 -7.92 9.17
CA LEU A 369 -12.01 -7.70 9.54
C LEU A 369 -11.03 -7.85 8.36
N GLY A 370 -11.42 -8.45 7.26
CA GLY A 370 -10.55 -8.78 6.13
C GLY A 370 -10.08 -10.24 6.17
N ASN A 371 -9.32 -10.65 5.17
CA ASN A 371 -8.66 -11.97 5.05
C ASN A 371 -9.56 -13.18 5.39
N GLY A 372 -10.82 -13.15 4.95
CA GLY A 372 -11.77 -14.22 5.23
C GLY A 372 -12.27 -14.28 6.69
N SER A 373 -11.90 -13.31 7.52
CA SER A 373 -12.36 -13.13 8.90
C SER A 373 -13.85 -12.79 8.98
N GLY A 374 -14.42 -12.83 10.18
CA GLY A 374 -15.83 -12.48 10.40
C GLY A 374 -16.11 -10.98 10.45
N THR A 375 -17.38 -10.66 10.64
CA THR A 375 -17.88 -9.29 10.87
C THR A 375 -18.11 -9.06 12.36
N TYR A 376 -17.55 -8.01 12.93
CA TYR A 376 -17.57 -7.70 14.35
C TYR A 376 -17.87 -6.24 14.61
N ASP A 377 -18.46 -5.96 15.78
CA ASP A 377 -18.67 -4.60 16.27
C ASP A 377 -17.32 -3.94 16.58
N GLN A 378 -17.07 -2.73 16.05
CA GLN A 378 -15.80 -2.01 16.22
C GLN A 378 -15.36 -1.93 17.69
N ARG A 379 -16.31 -1.83 18.65
CA ARG A 379 -16.04 -1.75 20.08
C ARG A 379 -15.47 -3.04 20.66
N SER A 380 -15.62 -4.15 19.96
CA SER A 380 -15.13 -5.47 20.38
C SER A 380 -13.86 -5.91 19.63
N VAL A 381 -13.23 -5.03 18.85
CA VAL A 381 -12.00 -5.33 18.12
C VAL A 381 -10.85 -4.51 18.70
N VAL A 382 -9.83 -5.20 19.21
CA VAL A 382 -8.66 -4.58 19.83
C VAL A 382 -7.37 -5.08 19.18
N ASP A 383 -6.37 -4.23 19.20
CA ASP A 383 -4.99 -4.52 18.79
C ASP A 383 -4.00 -3.75 19.67
N ALA A 384 -2.70 -3.94 19.44
CA ALA A 384 -1.66 -3.23 20.17
C ALA A 384 -1.29 -1.86 19.53
N GLY A 385 -2.01 -1.39 18.49
CA GLY A 385 -1.67 -0.18 17.73
C GLY A 385 -1.56 1.10 18.55
N PHE A 386 -2.29 1.21 19.66
CA PHE A 386 -2.19 2.36 20.57
C PHE A 386 -0.83 2.47 21.30
N LEU A 387 0.00 1.42 21.32
CA LEU A 387 1.36 1.47 21.89
C LEU A 387 2.27 2.41 21.10
N GLU A 388 1.97 2.66 19.81
CA GLU A 388 2.66 3.66 19.00
C GLU A 388 2.55 5.07 19.61
N LEU A 389 1.43 5.40 20.27
CA LEU A 389 1.29 6.67 20.97
C LEU A 389 2.31 6.85 22.09
N VAL A 390 2.73 5.74 22.71
CA VAL A 390 3.76 5.73 23.77
C VAL A 390 5.16 5.75 23.13
N ARG A 391 5.40 4.85 22.17
CA ARG A 391 6.68 4.72 21.48
C ARG A 391 7.11 6.02 20.82
N LEU A 392 6.18 6.70 20.13
CA LEU A 392 6.43 7.97 19.45
C LEU A 392 6.36 9.21 20.38
N GLY A 393 6.10 9.02 21.68
CA GLY A 393 6.16 10.11 22.68
C GLY A 393 4.95 11.04 22.69
N VAL A 394 3.79 10.60 22.18
CA VAL A 394 2.53 11.37 22.18
C VAL A 394 1.82 11.26 23.52
N LEU A 395 1.70 10.04 24.08
CA LEU A 395 1.12 9.78 25.38
C LEU A 395 2.13 9.14 26.34
N PRO A 396 2.08 9.43 27.65
CA PRO A 396 2.93 8.74 28.60
C PRO A 396 2.45 7.29 28.80
N ALA A 397 3.36 6.37 29.05
CA ALA A 397 3.01 4.98 29.38
C ALA A 397 2.07 4.88 30.61
N SER A 398 2.16 5.85 31.54
CA SER A 398 1.29 5.92 32.73
C SER A 398 -0.13 6.47 32.43
N ASP A 399 -0.47 6.76 31.19
CA ASP A 399 -1.80 7.24 30.83
C ASP A 399 -2.87 6.17 31.20
N PRO A 400 -3.98 6.54 31.88
CA PRO A 400 -4.93 5.54 32.38
C PRO A 400 -5.65 4.76 31.27
N ASP A 401 -5.90 5.36 30.09
CA ASP A 401 -6.51 4.66 28.97
C ASP A 401 -5.50 3.69 28.30
N VAL A 402 -4.22 4.07 28.24
CA VAL A 402 -3.14 3.18 27.80
C VAL A 402 -3.00 1.98 28.74
N GLN A 403 -2.92 2.22 30.07
CA GLN A 403 -2.81 1.16 31.07
C GLN A 403 -3.99 0.18 31.04
N ALA A 404 -5.21 0.70 30.87
CA ALA A 404 -6.40 -0.12 30.73
C ALA A 404 -6.38 -0.95 29.43
N SER A 405 -5.88 -0.38 28.35
CA SER A 405 -5.80 -1.04 27.03
C SER A 405 -4.75 -2.13 26.99
N VAL A 406 -3.59 -1.93 27.62
CA VAL A 406 -2.57 -2.99 27.77
C VAL A 406 -3.18 -4.20 28.44
N LYS A 407 -3.88 -4.00 29.57
CA LYS A 407 -4.57 -5.11 30.22
C LYS A 407 -5.61 -5.79 29.32
N VAL A 408 -6.33 -5.01 28.49
CA VAL A 408 -7.33 -5.56 27.56
C VAL A 408 -6.66 -6.43 26.49
N ILE A 409 -5.55 -5.98 25.90
CA ILE A 409 -4.86 -6.78 24.87
C ILE A 409 -4.23 -8.03 25.46
N ASP A 410 -3.67 -7.95 26.68
CA ASP A 410 -3.10 -9.11 27.39
C ASP A 410 -4.21 -10.14 27.71
N ASP A 411 -5.37 -9.68 28.18
CA ASP A 411 -6.50 -10.57 28.46
C ASP A 411 -7.15 -11.15 27.18
N THR A 412 -6.95 -10.52 26.01
CA THR A 412 -7.70 -10.83 24.77
C THR A 412 -6.84 -11.52 23.71
N ILE A 413 -5.68 -10.95 23.36
CA ILE A 413 -4.86 -11.38 22.21
C ILE A 413 -3.50 -11.97 22.58
N GLU A 414 -3.09 -11.94 23.85
CA GLU A 414 -1.90 -12.67 24.31
C GLU A 414 -2.13 -14.18 24.31
N ARG A 415 -1.12 -14.93 23.88
CA ARG A 415 -1.06 -16.38 24.01
C ARG A 415 0.29 -16.82 24.55
N GLN A 416 0.28 -17.86 25.36
CA GLN A 416 1.48 -18.46 25.90
C GLN A 416 1.96 -19.59 25.00
N THR A 417 3.22 -19.54 24.61
CA THR A 417 3.89 -20.64 23.90
C THR A 417 4.94 -21.30 24.78
N SER A 418 5.52 -22.39 24.28
CA SER A 418 6.68 -23.05 24.95
C SER A 418 7.90 -22.13 25.07
N ASN A 419 7.98 -21.06 24.28
CA ASN A 419 9.10 -20.13 24.20
C ASN A 419 8.81 -18.75 24.84
N GLY A 420 7.59 -18.53 25.27
CA GLY A 420 7.15 -17.31 25.93
C GLY A 420 5.83 -16.75 25.37
N PRO A 421 5.39 -15.60 25.89
CA PRO A 421 4.16 -14.94 25.42
C PRO A 421 4.37 -14.29 24.02
N GLY A 422 3.28 -14.21 23.28
CA GLY A 422 3.17 -13.46 22.05
C GLY A 422 1.74 -12.97 21.85
N TRP A 423 1.52 -12.07 20.92
CA TRP A 423 0.21 -11.43 20.67
C TRP A 423 -0.22 -11.62 19.21
N TYR A 424 -1.52 -11.85 19.01
CA TYR A 424 -2.13 -11.75 17.68
C TYR A 424 -2.14 -10.29 17.19
N ARG A 425 -2.21 -10.08 15.87
CA ARG A 425 -2.34 -8.72 15.31
C ARG A 425 -3.52 -7.98 15.92
N TYR A 426 -4.66 -8.65 16.04
CA TYR A 426 -5.89 -8.15 16.64
C TYR A 426 -6.76 -9.30 17.13
N GLY A 427 -7.76 -8.97 17.91
CA GLY A 427 -8.71 -9.96 18.43
C GLY A 427 -10.02 -9.35 18.88
N THR A 428 -10.92 -10.26 19.27
CA THR A 428 -12.27 -9.94 19.69
C THR A 428 -12.58 -10.65 21.00
N THR A 429 -13.86 -10.84 21.31
CA THR A 429 -14.30 -11.70 22.44
C THR A 429 -14.05 -13.19 22.22
N SER A 430 -13.58 -13.59 21.05
CA SER A 430 -13.14 -14.98 20.77
C SER A 430 -11.83 -15.30 21.49
N THR A 431 -11.70 -16.54 21.94
CA THR A 431 -10.43 -17.06 22.47
C THR A 431 -9.51 -17.57 21.36
N GLU A 432 -10.04 -17.77 20.17
CA GLU A 432 -9.29 -18.19 18.98
C GLU A 432 -8.91 -16.97 18.15
N SER A 433 -7.88 -17.12 17.31
CA SER A 433 -7.55 -16.09 16.33
C SER A 433 -8.76 -15.79 15.43
N VAL A 434 -9.01 -14.50 15.21
CA VAL A 434 -10.03 -14.03 14.26
C VAL A 434 -9.39 -13.43 13.02
N ASP A 435 -8.06 -13.49 12.94
CA ASP A 435 -7.29 -13.09 11.79
C ASP A 435 -7.22 -14.26 10.79
N GLY A 436 -7.54 -14.03 9.54
CA GLY A 436 -7.48 -15.06 8.49
C GLY A 436 -6.12 -15.15 7.80
N TYR A 437 -5.17 -14.27 8.12
CA TYR A 437 -3.87 -14.17 7.46
C TYR A 437 -2.82 -15.05 8.15
N GLY A 438 -2.68 -16.28 7.72
CA GLY A 438 -1.70 -17.24 8.26
C GLY A 438 -1.98 -18.69 7.86
N ASP A 439 -1.14 -19.61 8.29
CA ASP A 439 -1.29 -21.05 8.03
C ASP A 439 -2.58 -21.60 8.63
N CYS A 440 -3.16 -22.58 7.95
CA CYS A 440 -4.43 -23.16 8.39
C CYS A 440 -4.32 -23.92 9.69
N TYR A 441 -5.10 -23.54 10.71
CA TYR A 441 -5.24 -24.32 11.93
C TYR A 441 -6.63 -24.94 12.09
N GLN A 442 -7.69 -24.19 11.81
CA GLN A 442 -9.06 -24.68 11.96
C GLN A 442 -9.72 -25.00 10.64
N PRO A 443 -9.89 -26.28 10.29
CA PRO A 443 -10.49 -26.67 9.01
C PRO A 443 -12.00 -26.52 8.94
N SER A 444 -12.69 -26.16 10.03
CA SER A 444 -14.15 -26.12 10.08
C SER A 444 -14.71 -24.79 9.60
N GLY A 445 -15.35 -24.79 8.43
CA GLY A 445 -16.12 -23.67 7.90
C GLY A 445 -15.32 -22.64 7.09
N THR A 446 -14.06 -22.92 6.79
CA THR A 446 -13.16 -22.12 5.97
C THR A 446 -12.64 -22.94 4.79
N SER A 447 -11.87 -22.34 3.92
CA SER A 447 -11.15 -23.05 2.85
C SER A 447 -9.97 -23.90 3.36
N CYS A 448 -9.61 -23.79 4.63
CA CYS A 448 -8.60 -24.62 5.29
C CYS A 448 -9.09 -26.09 5.39
N SER A 449 -8.63 -26.95 4.49
CA SER A 449 -8.97 -28.38 4.49
C SER A 449 -7.97 -29.25 5.26
N VAL A 450 -6.78 -28.75 5.52
CA VAL A 450 -5.69 -29.47 6.19
C VAL A 450 -5.02 -28.56 7.20
N ILE A 451 -4.89 -29.01 8.44
CA ILE A 451 -4.18 -28.28 9.50
C ILE A 451 -2.70 -28.14 9.10
N GLY A 452 -2.18 -26.91 9.19
CA GLY A 452 -0.82 -26.59 8.82
C GLY A 452 -0.59 -26.44 7.32
N ALA A 453 -1.65 -26.40 6.50
CA ALA A 453 -1.55 -26.02 5.10
C ALA A 453 -1.19 -24.52 5.00
N PRO A 454 -0.45 -24.11 3.96
CA PRO A 454 -0.08 -22.71 3.79
C PRO A 454 -1.31 -21.82 3.63
N TRP A 455 -1.15 -20.53 3.92
CA TRP A 455 -2.21 -19.54 3.68
C TRP A 455 -2.69 -19.61 2.23
N PRO A 456 -3.99 -19.87 2.00
CA PRO A 456 -4.48 -20.13 0.66
C PRO A 456 -4.71 -18.83 -0.13
N PRO A 457 -4.66 -18.90 -1.47
CA PRO A 457 -5.00 -17.76 -2.34
C PRO A 457 -6.44 -17.25 -2.20
N THR A 458 -7.27 -17.95 -1.43
CA THR A 458 -8.67 -17.58 -1.14
C THR A 458 -8.80 -16.70 0.10
N ASP A 459 -7.71 -16.20 0.66
CA ASP A 459 -7.65 -15.29 1.82
C ASP A 459 -8.37 -15.83 3.06
N THR A 460 -8.26 -17.13 3.31
CA THR A 460 -8.90 -17.78 4.45
C THR A 460 -7.93 -18.75 5.11
N GLY A 461 -7.20 -18.25 6.09
CA GLY A 461 -6.28 -19.01 6.93
C GLY A 461 -6.56 -18.78 8.41
N THR A 462 -5.52 -18.85 9.21
CA THR A 462 -5.55 -18.54 10.64
C THR A 462 -4.27 -17.78 11.00
N GLY A 463 -4.41 -16.53 11.44
CA GLY A 463 -3.26 -15.73 11.85
C GLY A 463 -2.68 -16.20 13.17
N HIS A 464 -1.35 -16.13 13.25
CA HIS A 464 -0.58 -16.56 14.42
C HIS A 464 0.03 -15.36 15.16
N LEU A 465 0.91 -15.63 16.16
CA LEU A 465 1.48 -14.59 17.02
C LEU A 465 2.58 -13.81 16.31
N TRP A 466 2.61 -12.51 16.52
CA TRP A 466 3.58 -11.61 15.87
C TRP A 466 4.69 -11.16 16.84
N PRO A 467 5.94 -11.57 16.67
CA PRO A 467 7.06 -11.16 17.53
C PRO A 467 7.28 -9.64 17.60
N VAL A 468 6.94 -8.89 16.56
CA VAL A 468 7.01 -7.41 16.60
C VAL A 468 6.18 -6.84 17.74
N LEU A 469 5.01 -7.42 18.05
CA LEU A 469 4.16 -6.99 19.16
C LEU A 469 4.78 -7.31 20.53
N SER A 470 5.57 -8.39 20.62
CA SER A 470 6.35 -8.68 21.82
C SER A 470 7.42 -7.61 22.07
N ALA A 471 8.04 -7.07 21.00
CA ALA A 471 8.98 -5.96 21.12
C ALA A 471 8.26 -4.66 21.52
N GLU A 472 7.16 -4.28 20.85
CA GLU A 472 6.38 -3.09 21.18
C GLU A 472 5.90 -3.11 22.63
N HIS A 473 5.45 -4.26 23.12
CA HIS A 473 5.07 -4.44 24.51
C HIS A 473 6.28 -4.27 25.45
N GLY A 474 7.45 -4.83 25.09
CA GLY A 474 8.68 -4.64 25.86
C GLY A 474 9.15 -3.19 25.91
N GLU A 475 9.01 -2.44 24.84
CA GLU A 475 9.29 -1.00 24.77
C GLU A 475 8.32 -0.19 25.63
N PHE A 476 7.03 -0.59 25.64
CA PHE A 476 6.05 -0.03 26.59
C PHE A 476 6.46 -0.29 28.04
N ASP A 477 6.86 -1.50 28.37
CA ASP A 477 7.31 -1.87 29.73
C ASP A 477 8.51 -1.00 30.16
N ILE A 478 9.49 -0.79 29.29
CA ILE A 478 10.63 0.10 29.54
C ILE A 478 10.14 1.53 29.80
N ALA A 479 9.24 2.05 28.96
CA ALA A 479 8.66 3.39 29.12
C ALA A 479 7.84 3.52 30.42
N ASN A 480 7.25 2.40 30.86
CA ASN A 480 6.49 2.29 32.11
C ASN A 480 7.39 2.05 33.36
N ASN A 481 8.72 2.07 33.21
CA ASN A 481 9.72 1.75 34.22
C ASN A 481 9.64 0.31 34.73
N ASP A 482 9.18 -0.63 33.94
CA ASP A 482 9.12 -2.08 34.22
C ASP A 482 10.05 -2.90 33.33
N SER A 483 11.33 -2.56 33.32
CA SER A 483 12.35 -3.30 32.54
C SER A 483 12.47 -4.76 32.98
N GLY A 484 11.91 -5.12 34.15
CA GLY A 484 11.85 -6.50 34.63
C GLY A 484 10.95 -7.41 33.76
N HIS A 485 9.90 -6.85 33.16
CA HIS A 485 8.99 -7.53 32.22
C HIS A 485 9.57 -7.58 30.81
N ALA A 486 10.17 -6.49 30.32
CA ALA A 486 10.74 -6.41 28.99
C ALA A 486 11.85 -7.45 28.71
N GLY A 487 12.66 -7.80 29.71
CA GLY A 487 13.73 -8.80 29.56
C GLY A 487 13.25 -10.22 29.20
N PRO A 488 12.21 -10.75 29.85
CA PRO A 488 11.53 -11.98 29.41
C PRO A 488 11.01 -11.93 27.98
N LEU A 489 10.47 -10.79 27.51
CA LEU A 489 9.98 -10.62 26.12
C LEU A 489 11.11 -10.69 25.11
N LEU A 490 12.23 -10.02 25.34
CA LEU A 490 13.43 -10.17 24.50
C LEU A 490 13.90 -11.64 24.45
N THR A 491 13.79 -12.37 25.57
CA THR A 491 14.15 -13.78 25.60
C THR A 491 13.16 -14.65 24.82
N ALA A 492 11.86 -14.32 24.90
CA ALA A 492 10.82 -15.02 24.16
C ALA A 492 11.03 -14.86 22.65
N MET A 493 11.24 -13.62 22.14
CA MET A 493 11.56 -13.37 20.74
C MET A 493 12.72 -14.23 20.27
N ARG A 494 13.87 -14.14 20.93
CA ARG A 494 15.05 -14.97 20.57
C ARG A 494 14.73 -16.46 20.53
N ASN A 495 13.89 -16.98 21.45
CA ASN A 495 13.55 -18.39 21.48
C ASN A 495 12.53 -18.79 20.40
N MET A 496 11.79 -17.82 19.85
CA MET A 496 10.84 -17.97 18.76
C MET A 496 11.50 -17.95 17.38
N THR A 497 12.78 -17.59 17.29
CA THR A 497 13.53 -17.58 16.03
C THR A 497 13.71 -18.99 15.46
N SER A 498 14.00 -19.06 14.17
CA SER A 498 14.54 -20.28 13.55
C SER A 498 15.91 -20.63 14.15
N GLY A 499 16.39 -21.84 13.91
CA GLY A 499 17.72 -22.27 14.36
C GLY A 499 18.89 -21.43 13.82
N GLN A 500 18.62 -20.48 12.93
CA GLN A 500 19.58 -19.52 12.38
C GLN A 500 19.47 -18.12 13.01
N GLY A 501 18.63 -17.92 14.02
CA GLY A 501 18.39 -16.60 14.62
C GLY A 501 17.56 -15.67 13.73
N LEU A 502 16.69 -16.22 12.90
CA LEU A 502 15.82 -15.43 12.02
C LEU A 502 14.48 -15.21 12.71
N GLU A 503 14.21 -13.95 13.07
CA GLU A 503 12.95 -13.54 13.66
C GLU A 503 11.83 -13.65 12.61
N PRO A 504 10.76 -14.42 12.89
CA PRO A 504 9.67 -14.59 11.94
C PRO A 504 8.66 -13.45 12.03
N GLU A 505 7.83 -13.36 11.00
CA GLU A 505 6.59 -12.58 11.05
C GLU A 505 5.59 -13.18 12.03
N GLN A 506 5.37 -14.51 11.93
CA GLN A 506 4.40 -15.21 12.75
C GLN A 506 5.01 -16.45 13.44
N VAL A 507 4.50 -16.73 14.62
CA VAL A 507 4.92 -17.85 15.48
C VAL A 507 3.71 -18.73 15.78
N TRP A 508 3.90 -20.03 15.59
CA TRP A 508 2.88 -21.05 15.83
C TRP A 508 2.62 -21.24 17.34
N GLU A 509 1.41 -20.96 17.79
CA GLU A 509 0.99 -21.08 19.20
C GLU A 509 0.19 -22.35 19.52
N ASP A 510 -0.22 -23.08 18.50
CA ASP A 510 -1.10 -24.22 18.61
C ASP A 510 -0.35 -25.54 18.82
N ALA A 511 -1.07 -26.65 18.77
CA ALA A 511 -0.47 -27.98 18.90
C ALA A 511 0.51 -28.25 17.77
N ASN A 512 1.58 -28.99 18.08
CA ASN A 512 2.59 -29.38 17.08
C ASN A 512 1.95 -30.15 15.91
N VAL A 513 2.35 -29.81 14.71
CA VAL A 513 1.88 -30.45 13.46
C VAL A 513 3.09 -31.12 12.79
N ALA A 514 2.95 -32.40 12.43
CA ALA A 514 3.97 -33.12 11.70
C ALA A 514 4.01 -32.65 10.22
N PRO A 515 5.19 -32.61 9.59
CA PRO A 515 5.28 -32.30 8.16
C PRO A 515 4.55 -33.37 7.32
N SER A 516 3.95 -32.93 6.22
CA SER A 516 3.32 -33.82 5.26
C SER A 516 4.36 -34.75 4.60
N PRO A 517 3.97 -35.95 4.17
CA PRO A 517 4.85 -36.85 3.42
C PRO A 517 5.39 -36.19 2.13
N PHE A 518 6.60 -36.57 1.73
CA PHE A 518 7.18 -36.12 0.47
C PHE A 518 6.26 -36.45 -0.72
N GLY A 519 6.06 -35.47 -1.61
CA GLY A 519 5.16 -35.62 -2.77
C GLY A 519 3.70 -35.21 -2.50
N THR A 520 3.35 -34.74 -1.29
CA THR A 520 2.08 -34.06 -1.04
C THR A 520 2.01 -32.79 -1.87
N ASP A 521 0.81 -32.45 -2.36
CA ASP A 521 0.58 -31.20 -3.11
C ASP A 521 1.03 -29.99 -2.28
N PRO A 522 1.90 -29.13 -2.80
CA PRO A 522 2.41 -27.97 -2.06
C PRO A 522 1.33 -27.02 -1.54
N SER A 523 0.19 -26.91 -2.22
CA SER A 523 -0.93 -26.04 -1.81
C SER A 523 -1.67 -26.54 -0.55
N THR A 524 -1.47 -27.81 -0.19
CA THR A 524 -2.12 -28.44 0.96
C THR A 524 -1.13 -29.11 1.91
N ALA A 525 0.17 -29.08 1.59
CA ALA A 525 1.19 -29.72 2.40
C ALA A 525 1.54 -28.85 3.61
N SER A 526 1.52 -29.42 4.82
CA SER A 526 2.14 -28.81 5.99
C SER A 526 3.66 -28.98 5.94
N ILE A 527 4.42 -27.91 6.20
CA ILE A 527 5.87 -27.97 6.44
C ILE A 527 6.19 -28.56 7.82
N GLY A 528 5.19 -28.70 8.68
CA GLY A 528 5.30 -29.08 10.07
C GLY A 528 5.58 -27.91 10.98
N PHE A 529 4.90 -27.82 12.11
CA PHE A 529 5.00 -26.71 13.06
C PHE A 529 5.21 -27.20 14.47
N VAL A 530 5.95 -26.41 15.24
CA VAL A 530 6.21 -26.65 16.65
C VAL A 530 5.79 -25.42 17.45
N ASN A 531 5.03 -25.61 18.53
CA ASN A 531 4.58 -24.54 19.40
C ASN A 531 5.74 -23.66 19.84
N GLY A 532 5.62 -22.34 19.65
CA GLY A 532 6.63 -21.34 19.96
C GLY A 532 7.75 -21.19 18.92
N GLN A 533 7.62 -21.83 17.75
CA GLN A 533 8.58 -21.72 16.63
C GLN A 533 7.92 -21.03 15.43
N PRO A 534 8.70 -20.56 14.43
CA PRO A 534 8.16 -19.89 13.25
C PRO A 534 7.03 -20.68 12.57
N ALA A 535 5.96 -19.97 12.18
CA ALA A 535 4.93 -20.44 11.25
C ALA A 535 5.44 -20.37 9.80
N GLY A 536 4.59 -20.61 8.82
CA GLY A 536 4.97 -20.61 7.39
C GLY A 536 5.10 -19.21 6.76
N SER A 537 4.92 -18.15 7.54
CA SER A 537 5.05 -16.75 7.17
C SER A 537 6.51 -16.34 6.87
N ALA A 538 6.77 -15.04 6.63
CA ALA A 538 8.12 -14.56 6.37
C ALA A 538 9.06 -14.83 7.55
N SER A 539 10.21 -15.49 7.26
CA SER A 539 11.29 -15.71 8.22
C SER A 539 12.63 -15.65 7.49
N PRO A 540 13.38 -14.52 7.57
CA PRO A 540 13.16 -13.38 8.47
C PRO A 540 12.08 -12.42 7.98
N LEU A 541 11.43 -11.73 8.91
CA LEU A 541 10.79 -10.43 8.67
C LEU A 541 11.77 -9.33 9.12
N THR A 542 12.08 -8.39 8.24
CA THR A 542 13.05 -7.32 8.52
C THR A 542 12.60 -6.43 9.68
N TRP A 543 11.31 -6.12 9.78
CA TRP A 543 10.72 -5.42 10.92
C TRP A 543 10.96 -6.17 12.23
N ALA A 544 10.70 -7.48 12.29
CA ALA A 544 10.90 -8.26 13.52
C ALA A 544 12.37 -8.29 13.95
N GLN A 545 13.30 -8.42 13.00
CA GLN A 545 14.74 -8.34 13.26
C GLN A 545 15.13 -6.97 13.83
N ALA A 546 14.67 -5.88 13.22
CA ALA A 546 14.93 -4.53 13.71
C ALA A 546 14.36 -4.32 15.12
N SER A 547 13.16 -4.83 15.37
CA SER A 547 12.50 -4.75 16.68
C SER A 547 13.27 -5.47 17.77
N TYR A 548 13.83 -6.68 17.49
CA TYR A 548 14.70 -7.36 18.44
C TYR A 548 15.94 -6.54 18.79
N ALA A 549 16.62 -5.99 17.75
CA ALA A 549 17.82 -5.20 17.93
C ALA A 549 17.53 -3.91 18.75
N ARG A 550 16.40 -3.27 18.48
CA ARG A 550 15.93 -2.07 19.17
C ARG A 550 15.66 -2.37 20.64
N LEU A 551 14.82 -3.36 20.93
CA LEU A 551 14.48 -3.76 22.30
C LEU A 551 15.73 -4.14 23.13
N ALA A 552 16.70 -4.82 22.54
CA ALA A 552 17.95 -5.18 23.21
C ALA A 552 18.77 -3.94 23.62
N LEU A 553 18.81 -2.90 22.78
CA LEU A 553 19.50 -1.67 23.09
C LEU A 553 18.72 -0.77 24.05
N ASP A 554 17.42 -0.74 23.97
CA ASP A 554 16.51 0.00 24.86
C ASP A 554 16.57 -0.54 26.28
N LEU A 555 16.53 -1.85 26.44
CA LEU A 555 16.81 -2.52 27.70
C LEU A 555 18.20 -2.16 28.24
N SER A 556 19.20 -2.13 27.37
CA SER A 556 20.57 -1.75 27.75
C SER A 556 20.63 -0.31 28.25
N ALA A 557 19.84 0.58 27.67
CA ALA A 557 19.82 2.01 28.00
C ALA A 557 18.82 2.35 29.12
N GLY A 558 17.87 1.45 29.40
CA GLY A 558 16.75 1.68 30.33
C GLY A 558 15.76 2.74 29.83
N ARG A 559 15.68 2.95 28.53
CA ARG A 559 14.77 3.87 27.86
C ARG A 559 14.69 3.54 26.38
N ASN A 560 13.59 3.92 25.72
CA ASN A 560 13.45 3.83 24.27
C ASN A 560 14.35 4.86 23.58
N LEU A 561 15.30 4.38 22.79
CA LEU A 561 16.34 5.20 22.15
C LEU A 561 15.86 5.83 20.85
N GLU A 562 14.89 5.21 20.20
CA GLU A 562 14.28 5.65 18.95
C GLU A 562 13.19 6.69 19.13
N ALA A 563 12.71 6.90 20.39
CA ALA A 563 11.64 7.85 20.67
C ALA A 563 12.02 9.26 20.17
N PRO A 564 11.18 9.90 19.34
CA PRO A 564 11.49 11.21 18.77
C PRO A 564 11.54 12.29 19.86
N ASP A 565 12.70 12.90 20.03
CA ASP A 565 12.95 13.91 21.06
C ASP A 565 11.99 15.11 20.98
N ILE A 566 11.71 15.58 19.76
CA ILE A 566 10.81 16.71 19.50
C ILE A 566 9.34 16.42 19.87
N VAL A 567 8.89 15.19 19.67
CA VAL A 567 7.52 14.77 20.02
C VAL A 567 7.42 14.63 21.55
N THR A 568 8.37 13.92 22.15
CA THR A 568 8.50 13.77 23.61
C THR A 568 8.57 15.12 24.30
N ASP A 569 9.39 16.05 23.78
CA ASP A 569 9.48 17.42 24.33
C ASP A 569 8.12 18.14 24.25
N ARG A 570 7.44 18.04 23.10
CA ARG A 570 6.17 18.74 22.87
C ARG A 570 5.06 18.25 23.79
N TYR A 571 4.87 16.94 23.91
CA TYR A 571 3.67 16.37 24.54
C TYR A 571 3.91 15.80 25.94
N LEU A 572 5.08 15.24 26.22
CA LEU A 572 5.40 14.66 27.53
C LEU A 572 6.09 15.66 28.45
N THR A 573 7.17 16.29 27.99
CA THR A 573 7.94 17.21 28.84
C THR A 573 7.16 18.47 29.21
N HIS A 574 6.46 19.04 28.24
CA HIS A 574 5.70 20.27 28.44
C HIS A 574 4.19 20.06 28.60
N GLY A 575 3.73 18.82 28.46
CA GLY A 575 2.29 18.46 28.46
C GLY A 575 1.54 18.94 27.22
N PRO A 576 0.29 18.49 27.03
CA PRO A 576 -0.49 18.81 25.86
C PRO A 576 -0.71 20.31 25.70
N PRO A 577 -0.64 20.84 24.44
CA PRO A 577 -0.84 22.27 24.19
C PRO A 577 -2.29 22.70 24.45
N GLY A 578 -2.47 23.94 24.87
CA GLY A 578 -3.79 24.55 25.08
C GLY A 578 -4.55 24.73 23.77
N GLN A 579 -5.87 24.77 23.84
CA GLN A 579 -6.76 25.01 22.72
C GLN A 579 -7.15 26.50 22.61
N LEU A 580 -7.18 27.04 21.39
CA LEU A 580 -7.73 28.36 21.08
C LEU A 580 -9.12 28.22 20.46
N PRO A 581 -9.99 29.23 20.60
CA PRO A 581 -11.17 29.33 19.74
C PRO A 581 -10.75 29.64 18.29
N LEU A 582 -11.38 28.98 17.34
CA LEU A 582 -11.21 29.25 15.91
C LEU A 582 -12.54 28.98 15.21
N THR A 583 -13.01 29.94 14.43
CA THR A 583 -14.22 29.80 13.61
C THR A 583 -13.90 30.28 12.20
N VAL A 584 -14.18 29.45 11.21
CA VAL A 584 -14.22 29.83 9.79
C VAL A 584 -15.66 30.27 9.48
N THR A 585 -15.85 31.50 9.02
CA THR A 585 -17.18 32.07 8.74
C THR A 585 -17.52 32.04 7.26
N SER A 586 -16.52 32.00 6.39
CA SER A 586 -16.64 31.90 4.94
C SER A 586 -15.36 31.32 4.35
N PRO A 587 -15.46 30.51 3.29
CA PRO A 587 -16.70 29.96 2.66
C PRO A 587 -17.41 28.97 3.59
N ALA A 588 -18.67 28.63 3.27
CA ALA A 588 -19.32 27.49 3.91
C ALA A 588 -18.69 26.18 3.41
N PRO A 589 -18.64 25.10 4.22
CA PRO A 589 -18.21 23.79 3.76
C PRO A 589 -19.01 23.33 2.53
N GLY A 590 -18.35 22.79 1.51
CA GLY A 590 -18.97 22.36 0.26
C GLY A 590 -19.48 23.50 -0.64
N ALA A 591 -19.10 24.75 -0.37
CA ALA A 591 -19.49 25.86 -1.23
C ALA A 591 -18.86 25.74 -2.62
N THR A 592 -19.63 25.96 -3.68
CA THR A 592 -19.14 26.01 -5.05
C THR A 592 -18.35 27.29 -5.31
N VAL A 593 -17.15 27.16 -5.83
CA VAL A 593 -16.23 28.26 -6.19
C VAL A 593 -15.83 28.10 -7.65
N THR A 594 -16.09 29.15 -8.46
CA THR A 594 -15.78 29.14 -9.90
C THR A 594 -14.60 30.05 -10.25
N THR A 595 -13.97 30.64 -9.25
CA THR A 595 -12.83 31.55 -9.40
C THR A 595 -11.52 30.87 -9.00
N PRO A 596 -10.37 31.26 -9.56
CA PRO A 596 -9.07 30.66 -9.22
C PRO A 596 -8.58 31.00 -7.80
N THR A 597 -9.37 31.76 -7.03
CA THR A 597 -9.07 32.11 -5.64
C THR A 597 -10.34 32.17 -4.82
N VAL A 598 -10.25 31.80 -3.54
CA VAL A 598 -11.31 31.91 -2.54
C VAL A 598 -10.85 32.81 -1.39
N THR A 599 -11.75 33.66 -0.89
CA THR A 599 -11.52 34.44 0.31
C THR A 599 -12.02 33.66 1.53
N VAL A 600 -11.12 33.38 2.45
CA VAL A 600 -11.41 32.69 3.72
C VAL A 600 -11.43 33.71 4.84
N THR A 601 -12.51 33.74 5.63
CA THR A 601 -12.67 34.68 6.75
C THR A 601 -13.08 33.96 8.02
N GLY A 602 -12.76 34.56 9.15
CA GLY A 602 -13.13 33.96 10.42
C GLY A 602 -12.73 34.77 11.63
N THR A 603 -12.86 34.14 12.80
CA THR A 603 -12.48 34.76 14.09
C THR A 603 -11.63 33.80 14.93
N THR A 604 -10.75 34.37 15.75
CA THR A 604 -9.94 33.63 16.74
C THR A 604 -9.54 34.58 17.87
N THR A 605 -8.68 34.14 18.76
CA THR A 605 -8.14 35.01 19.83
C THR A 605 -7.39 36.22 19.24
N PRO A 606 -7.68 37.43 19.69
CA PRO A 606 -6.95 38.62 19.23
C PRO A 606 -5.43 38.47 19.33
N GLY A 607 -4.75 38.77 18.22
CA GLY A 607 -3.31 38.71 18.12
C GLY A 607 -2.74 37.30 17.87
N ALA A 608 -3.56 36.25 17.73
CA ALA A 608 -3.13 34.93 17.28
C ALA A 608 -2.62 35.01 15.83
N HIS A 609 -1.63 34.19 15.50
CA HIS A 609 -1.21 33.97 14.12
C HIS A 609 -2.12 32.94 13.47
N VAL A 610 -2.79 33.34 12.40
CA VAL A 610 -3.61 32.46 11.57
C VAL A 610 -2.82 32.09 10.35
N VAL A 611 -2.79 30.81 10.04
CA VAL A 611 -2.25 30.23 8.80
C VAL A 611 -3.37 29.45 8.14
N ALA A 612 -3.55 29.66 6.86
CA ALA A 612 -4.49 28.87 6.07
C ALA A 612 -3.76 28.33 4.84
N GLU A 613 -4.11 27.10 4.50
CA GLU A 613 -3.59 26.37 3.36
C GLU A 613 -4.74 25.85 2.51
N SER A 614 -4.52 25.79 1.20
CA SER A 614 -5.42 25.12 0.26
C SER A 614 -4.66 24.07 -0.53
N VAL A 615 -5.16 22.84 -0.51
CA VAL A 615 -4.60 21.70 -1.24
C VAL A 615 -5.63 21.22 -2.25
N GLY A 616 -5.20 21.06 -3.49
CA GLY A 616 -6.03 20.50 -4.57
C GLY A 616 -5.85 18.99 -4.67
N PRO A 617 -6.59 18.34 -5.59
CA PRO A 617 -6.61 16.88 -5.73
C PRO A 617 -5.29 16.28 -6.23
N LEU A 618 -4.37 17.11 -6.74
CA LEU A 618 -3.04 16.65 -7.16
C LEU A 618 -2.00 16.70 -6.05
N GLY A 619 -2.34 17.23 -4.88
CA GLY A 619 -1.35 17.44 -3.81
C GLY A 619 -0.16 18.30 -4.25
N GLY A 620 0.95 18.19 -3.56
CA GLY A 620 2.28 18.65 -3.97
C GLY A 620 2.53 20.17 -4.03
N THR A 621 1.55 20.97 -4.39
CA THR A 621 1.60 22.42 -4.43
C THR A 621 0.42 23.02 -3.69
N ALA A 622 0.62 23.28 -2.44
CA ALA A 622 -0.38 23.97 -1.63
C ALA A 622 -0.24 25.48 -1.74
N GLY A 623 -1.40 26.15 -1.70
CA GLY A 623 -1.43 27.60 -1.51
C GLY A 623 -1.47 27.92 -0.02
N ILE A 624 -0.45 28.57 0.51
CA ILE A 624 -0.39 28.96 1.92
C ILE A 624 -0.43 30.46 2.10
N ALA A 625 -1.20 30.92 3.09
CA ALA A 625 -1.27 32.33 3.47
C ALA A 625 -1.31 32.47 4.98
N SER A 626 -0.77 33.59 5.50
CA SER A 626 -0.77 33.85 6.94
C SER A 626 -1.04 35.29 7.30
N ILE A 627 -1.71 35.48 8.43
CA ILE A 627 -2.02 36.80 8.98
C ILE A 627 -2.01 36.76 10.51
N LYS A 628 -1.92 37.90 11.12
CA LYS A 628 -2.15 38.07 12.56
C LYS A 628 -3.59 38.60 12.77
N ALA A 629 -4.39 37.89 13.58
CA ALA A 629 -5.76 38.30 13.89
C ALA A 629 -5.82 39.68 14.51
N GLY A 630 -6.80 40.46 14.10
CA GLY A 630 -7.01 41.82 14.53
C GLY A 630 -7.37 41.96 16.01
N LYS A 631 -7.61 43.19 16.48
CA LYS A 631 -7.96 43.46 17.87
C LYS A 631 -9.32 42.88 18.27
N SER A 632 -10.23 42.69 17.32
CA SER A 632 -11.52 42.01 17.48
C SER A 632 -11.41 40.52 17.39
N GLY A 633 -10.28 39.98 16.94
CA GLY A 633 -10.07 38.57 16.63
C GLY A 633 -10.38 38.22 15.18
N ASP A 634 -10.86 39.15 14.36
CA ASP A 634 -11.19 38.90 12.95
C ASP A 634 -9.93 38.71 12.10
N TRP A 635 -10.04 37.86 11.07
CA TRP A 635 -9.00 37.59 10.09
C TRP A 635 -9.59 37.32 8.70
N THR A 636 -8.79 37.57 7.66
CA THR A 636 -9.16 37.37 6.25
C THR A 636 -7.91 36.97 5.48
N LEU A 637 -8.00 35.87 4.71
CA LEU A 637 -6.95 35.35 3.84
C LEU A 637 -7.53 35.04 2.46
N ALA A 638 -6.69 35.11 1.42
CA ALA A 638 -7.04 34.66 0.08
C ALA A 638 -6.16 33.46 -0.27
N LEU A 639 -6.78 32.40 -0.79
CA LEU A 639 -6.13 31.13 -1.15
C LEU A 639 -6.47 30.77 -2.59
N PRO A 640 -5.58 30.07 -3.33
CA PRO A 640 -5.91 29.50 -4.63
C PRO A 640 -6.96 28.40 -4.48
N THR A 641 -7.73 28.15 -5.53
CA THR A 641 -8.62 27.01 -5.68
C THR A 641 -8.20 26.18 -6.87
N TYR A 642 -8.49 24.91 -6.82
CA TYR A 642 -8.11 23.93 -7.82
C TYR A 642 -9.36 23.31 -8.46
N PHE A 643 -9.18 22.56 -9.56
CA PHE A 643 -10.27 21.77 -10.13
C PHE A 643 -10.70 20.66 -9.15
N ALA A 644 -11.90 20.11 -9.34
CA ALA A 644 -12.53 19.18 -8.40
C ALA A 644 -12.78 19.81 -7.03
N SER A 645 -12.38 19.22 -5.93
CA SER A 645 -12.45 19.87 -4.61
C SER A 645 -11.12 20.47 -4.20
N THR A 646 -11.19 21.46 -3.33
CA THR A 646 -10.02 22.07 -2.68
C THR A 646 -10.20 21.96 -1.18
N THR A 647 -9.32 21.23 -0.51
CA THR A 647 -9.27 21.18 0.96
C THR A 647 -8.65 22.46 1.49
N ILE A 648 -9.31 23.10 2.44
CA ILE A 648 -8.86 24.32 3.12
C ILE A 648 -8.64 23.99 4.58
N THR A 649 -7.39 24.02 5.02
CA THR A 649 -7.01 23.87 6.44
C THR A 649 -6.65 25.22 7.01
N VAL A 650 -7.26 25.59 8.14
CA VAL A 650 -7.01 26.84 8.86
C VAL A 650 -6.52 26.52 10.26
N THR A 651 -5.43 27.12 10.65
CA THR A 651 -4.87 26.99 12.00
C THR A 651 -4.67 28.36 12.65
N ALA A 652 -4.74 28.39 13.98
CA ALA A 652 -4.39 29.55 14.76
C ALA A 652 -3.39 29.18 15.85
N THR A 653 -2.39 30.04 16.09
CA THR A 653 -1.35 29.81 17.08
C THR A 653 -1.12 31.05 17.94
N LEU A 654 -1.16 30.91 19.25
CA LEU A 654 -0.77 31.94 20.21
C LEU A 654 -0.01 31.30 21.39
N HIS A 655 1.27 31.59 21.51
CA HIS A 655 2.19 30.91 22.44
C HIS A 655 2.22 29.39 22.18
N ARG A 656 1.87 28.58 23.18
CA ARG A 656 1.74 27.11 23.04
C ARG A 656 0.31 26.63 22.74
N SER A 657 -0.64 27.55 22.67
CA SER A 657 -2.03 27.17 22.34
C SER A 657 -2.25 27.22 20.84
N THR A 658 -2.99 26.26 20.34
CA THR A 658 -3.27 26.07 18.91
C THR A 658 -4.75 25.82 18.68
N ALA A 659 -5.21 26.06 17.46
CA ALA A 659 -6.52 25.63 16.97
C ALA A 659 -6.41 25.19 15.52
N TYR A 660 -7.35 24.35 15.11
CA TYR A 660 -7.43 23.75 13.79
C TYR A 660 -8.89 23.73 13.33
N ALA A 661 -9.09 23.96 12.06
CA ALA A 661 -10.36 23.75 11.37
C ALA A 661 -10.07 23.38 9.92
N GLN A 662 -10.79 22.38 9.41
CA GLN A 662 -10.68 21.93 8.03
C GLN A 662 -12.06 21.90 7.38
N GLN A 663 -12.11 22.27 6.11
CA GLN A 663 -13.27 22.19 5.26
C GLN A 663 -12.86 22.11 3.80
N TYR A 664 -13.79 21.86 2.90
CA TYR A 664 -13.52 21.85 1.46
C TYR A 664 -14.46 22.82 0.73
N VAL A 665 -14.04 23.25 -0.45
CA VAL A 665 -14.87 23.92 -1.44
C VAL A 665 -14.86 23.11 -2.73
N ILE A 666 -15.93 23.15 -3.49
CA ILE A 666 -16.11 22.39 -4.72
C ILE A 666 -15.93 23.31 -5.93
N GLY A 667 -15.24 22.81 -6.94
CA GLY A 667 -15.01 23.51 -8.19
C GLY A 667 -13.83 24.44 -8.10
N GLY A 668 -13.43 24.84 -9.17
CA GLY A 668 -12.32 25.59 -9.65
C GLY A 668 -12.21 25.26 -11.12
N PRO A 669 -11.68 26.13 -11.95
CA PRO A 669 -11.56 25.82 -13.37
C PRO A 669 -10.54 24.68 -13.57
N LEU A 670 -10.82 23.80 -14.52
CA LEU A 670 -9.78 22.92 -15.06
C LEU A 670 -8.60 23.77 -15.55
N PRO A 671 -7.36 23.32 -15.36
CA PRO A 671 -6.18 24.06 -15.81
C PRO A 671 -6.20 24.32 -17.33
N GLY A 672 -5.73 25.50 -17.74
CA GLY A 672 -5.52 25.86 -19.13
C GLY A 672 -6.80 26.29 -19.86
N THR A 673 -6.92 25.85 -21.12
CA THR A 673 -8.02 26.20 -22.02
C THR A 673 -8.93 25.01 -22.23
N THR A 674 -10.21 25.15 -21.90
CA THR A 674 -11.23 24.14 -22.20
C THR A 674 -11.48 24.09 -23.70
N VAL A 675 -11.25 22.92 -24.32
CA VAL A 675 -11.42 22.67 -25.75
C VAL A 675 -12.69 21.89 -26.07
N LEU A 676 -13.24 21.18 -25.09
CA LEU A 676 -14.51 20.46 -25.18
C LEU A 676 -15.23 20.53 -23.83
N SER A 677 -16.55 20.77 -23.85
CA SER A 677 -17.40 20.74 -22.67
C SER A 677 -18.81 20.37 -23.10
N VAL A 678 -19.31 19.25 -22.59
CA VAL A 678 -20.60 18.67 -22.97
C VAL A 678 -21.35 18.26 -21.71
N SER A 679 -22.59 18.71 -21.57
CA SER A 679 -23.48 18.25 -20.50
C SER A 679 -24.27 17.04 -20.97
N ASP A 680 -24.51 16.12 -20.07
CA ASP A 680 -25.35 14.94 -20.27
C ASP A 680 -26.62 15.00 -19.46
N PRO A 681 -27.73 14.38 -19.88
CA PRO A 681 -28.94 14.30 -19.08
C PRO A 681 -28.70 13.52 -17.78
N THR A 682 -29.35 13.90 -16.70
CA THR A 682 -29.23 13.22 -15.41
C THR A 682 -30.31 12.14 -15.29
N GLY A 683 -29.92 10.92 -14.90
CA GLY A 683 -30.83 9.81 -14.61
C GLY A 683 -31.07 8.89 -15.79
N ASP A 684 -30.23 8.92 -16.80
CA ASP A 684 -30.21 8.03 -17.96
C ASP A 684 -29.12 6.94 -17.89
N ASP A 685 -28.58 6.71 -16.70
CA ASP A 685 -27.68 5.64 -16.33
C ASP A 685 -28.33 4.24 -16.33
N ASN A 686 -29.13 3.98 -17.35
CA ASN A 686 -29.94 2.77 -17.52
C ASN A 686 -29.80 2.15 -18.92
N GLY A 687 -28.68 2.41 -19.58
CA GLY A 687 -28.32 1.87 -20.89
C GLY A 687 -29.34 2.26 -21.96
N PRO A 688 -29.98 1.30 -22.64
CA PRO A 688 -31.06 1.58 -23.59
C PRO A 688 -32.40 1.87 -22.90
N GLY A 689 -32.40 2.51 -21.74
CA GLY A 689 -33.62 2.87 -20.98
C GLY A 689 -34.20 1.76 -20.10
N THR A 690 -33.55 0.59 -20.00
CA THR A 690 -34.11 -0.59 -19.31
C THR A 690 -33.21 -1.19 -18.26
N TYR A 691 -31.93 -0.89 -18.28
CA TYR A 691 -30.97 -1.54 -17.39
C TYR A 691 -31.22 -1.17 -15.93
N GLN A 692 -30.90 -2.10 -15.06
CA GLN A 692 -31.10 -2.00 -13.62
C GLN A 692 -29.77 -2.21 -12.90
N TYR A 693 -29.51 -1.43 -11.87
CA TYR A 693 -28.37 -1.60 -10.98
C TYR A 693 -28.40 -2.93 -10.25
N PRO A 694 -27.25 -3.47 -9.87
CA PRO A 694 -27.18 -4.57 -8.90
C PRO A 694 -27.91 -4.23 -7.61
N THR A 695 -28.45 -5.26 -6.93
CA THR A 695 -29.31 -5.07 -5.75
C THR A 695 -28.56 -4.90 -4.44
N SER A 696 -27.23 -5.09 -4.41
CA SER A 696 -26.40 -4.82 -3.24
C SER A 696 -26.35 -3.31 -2.95
N SER A 697 -26.35 -2.95 -1.67
CA SER A 697 -26.20 -1.55 -1.21
C SER A 697 -24.86 -0.90 -1.57
N ASN A 698 -23.89 -1.68 -2.07
CA ASN A 698 -22.64 -1.16 -2.60
C ASN A 698 -22.81 -0.35 -3.89
N PHE A 699 -23.93 -0.50 -4.59
CA PHE A 699 -24.22 0.22 -5.82
C PHE A 699 -25.20 1.36 -5.57
N THR A 700 -24.65 2.53 -5.35
CA THR A 700 -25.45 3.74 -5.05
C THR A 700 -26.06 4.28 -6.33
N ALA A 701 -27.32 4.72 -6.27
CA ALA A 701 -28.01 5.31 -7.42
C ALA A 701 -27.28 6.57 -7.92
N GLY A 702 -27.05 6.65 -9.23
CA GLY A 702 -26.33 7.73 -9.88
C GLY A 702 -24.81 7.53 -9.92
N SER A 703 -24.29 6.40 -9.43
CA SER A 703 -22.86 6.11 -9.50
C SER A 703 -22.38 5.71 -10.90
N PHE A 704 -23.30 5.47 -11.83
CA PHE A 704 -23.02 5.26 -13.25
C PHE A 704 -23.69 6.32 -14.14
N ASP A 705 -24.12 7.46 -13.56
CA ASP A 705 -24.80 8.57 -14.23
C ASP A 705 -23.77 9.67 -14.54
N VAL A 706 -23.33 9.74 -15.80
CA VAL A 706 -22.45 10.78 -16.30
C VAL A 706 -23.27 12.05 -16.50
N THR A 707 -22.85 13.15 -15.94
CA THR A 707 -23.58 14.43 -16.01
C THR A 707 -22.86 15.48 -16.85
N HIS A 708 -21.54 15.32 -17.02
CA HIS A 708 -20.72 16.26 -17.78
C HIS A 708 -19.42 15.61 -18.23
N PHE A 709 -18.93 16.03 -19.38
CA PHE A 709 -17.62 15.64 -19.92
C PHE A 709 -16.88 16.87 -20.40
N ALA A 710 -15.62 17.05 -20.00
CA ALA A 710 -14.80 18.17 -20.41
C ALA A 710 -13.37 17.76 -20.75
N VAL A 711 -12.78 18.48 -21.70
CA VAL A 711 -11.35 18.35 -22.02
C VAL A 711 -10.72 19.74 -22.02
N SER A 712 -9.63 19.90 -21.27
CA SER A 712 -8.82 21.11 -21.25
C SER A 712 -7.34 20.81 -21.43
N GLN A 713 -6.54 21.82 -21.80
CA GLN A 713 -5.10 21.68 -22.00
C GLN A 713 -4.37 22.95 -21.60
N ASP A 714 -3.19 22.83 -20.98
CA ASP A 714 -2.41 23.95 -20.45
C ASP A 714 -1.03 24.13 -21.12
N GLY A 715 -0.72 23.35 -22.15
CA GLY A 715 0.56 23.31 -22.83
C GLY A 715 1.56 22.32 -22.23
N THR A 716 1.23 21.74 -21.09
CA THR A 716 2.01 20.67 -20.42
C THR A 716 1.19 19.38 -20.40
N ASN A 717 -0.05 19.47 -19.93
CA ASN A 717 -0.97 18.36 -19.77
C ASN A 717 -2.29 18.59 -20.50
N VAL A 718 -2.95 17.49 -20.81
CA VAL A 718 -4.36 17.43 -21.18
C VAL A 718 -5.12 16.82 -20.02
N TYR A 719 -6.23 17.47 -19.63
CA TYR A 719 -7.13 17.05 -18.56
C TYR A 719 -8.43 16.57 -19.19
N ILE A 720 -8.84 15.33 -18.93
CA ILE A 720 -10.05 14.71 -19.46
C ILE A 720 -10.94 14.36 -18.27
N GLU A 721 -11.94 15.19 -18.02
CA GLU A 721 -12.83 15.07 -16.86
C GLU A 721 -14.17 14.45 -17.23
N THR A 722 -14.60 13.47 -16.45
CA THR A 722 -15.93 12.89 -16.48
C THR A 722 -16.59 13.17 -15.13
N SER A 723 -17.73 13.86 -15.12
CA SER A 723 -18.48 14.13 -13.89
C SER A 723 -19.61 13.12 -13.75
N LEU A 724 -19.79 12.57 -12.56
CA LEU A 724 -20.86 11.65 -12.19
C LEU A 724 -21.86 12.34 -11.26
N ARG A 725 -23.12 11.95 -11.31
CA ARG A 725 -24.12 12.43 -10.37
C ARG A 725 -23.80 12.09 -8.92
N THR A 726 -23.20 10.91 -8.71
CA THR A 726 -22.79 10.42 -7.40
C THR A 726 -21.49 9.64 -7.55
N LEU A 727 -20.46 10.04 -6.84
CA LEU A 727 -19.23 9.28 -6.72
C LEU A 727 -19.00 8.98 -5.24
N VAL A 728 -18.89 7.70 -4.91
CA VAL A 728 -18.67 7.23 -3.54
C VAL A 728 -17.61 6.14 -3.54
N SER A 729 -16.87 6.03 -2.47
CA SER A 729 -15.96 4.91 -2.27
C SER A 729 -16.76 3.61 -2.19
N THR A 730 -16.42 2.66 -3.04
CA THR A 730 -17.06 1.34 -3.12
C THR A 730 -15.97 0.26 -3.14
N PHE A 731 -16.16 -0.80 -2.36
CA PHE A 731 -15.16 -1.87 -2.21
C PHE A 731 -13.79 -1.39 -1.72
N GLY A 732 -13.74 -0.25 -1.04
CA GLY A 732 -12.52 0.32 -0.48
C GLY A 732 -11.78 1.33 -1.39
N ALA A 733 -12.32 1.66 -2.56
CA ALA A 733 -11.74 2.68 -3.45
C ALA A 733 -12.82 3.61 -4.01
N GLU A 734 -12.49 4.89 -4.19
CA GLU A 734 -13.25 5.76 -5.07
C GLU A 734 -13.20 5.20 -6.49
N PHE A 735 -14.28 5.36 -7.23
CA PHE A 735 -14.39 4.71 -8.56
C PHE A 735 -14.25 3.17 -8.52
N GLY A 736 -14.49 2.54 -7.36
CA GLY A 736 -14.29 1.10 -7.16
C GLY A 736 -15.39 0.21 -7.78
N ALA A 737 -16.54 0.78 -8.15
CA ALA A 737 -17.60 0.05 -8.84
C ALA A 737 -17.60 0.27 -10.35
N GLN A 738 -16.95 1.30 -10.83
CA GLN A 738 -17.02 1.79 -12.20
C GLN A 738 -15.83 1.29 -13.05
N LEU A 739 -16.08 1.11 -14.34
CA LEU A 739 -15.08 0.95 -15.40
C LEU A 739 -15.39 2.00 -16.48
N LEU A 740 -14.46 2.91 -16.70
CA LEU A 740 -14.57 4.01 -17.64
C LEU A 740 -13.65 3.76 -18.83
N ASP A 741 -14.23 3.60 -20.02
CA ASP A 741 -13.51 3.60 -21.28
C ASP A 741 -13.67 4.92 -22.00
N ILE A 742 -12.56 5.55 -22.41
CA ILE A 742 -12.55 6.73 -23.25
C ILE A 742 -11.77 6.43 -24.53
N TYR A 743 -12.47 6.39 -25.66
CA TYR A 743 -11.89 6.16 -26.98
C TYR A 743 -11.63 7.50 -27.65
N VAL A 744 -10.41 7.73 -28.11
CA VAL A 744 -9.97 9.00 -28.65
C VAL A 744 -9.62 8.86 -30.12
N HIS A 745 -10.36 9.55 -30.98
CA HIS A 745 -10.00 9.74 -32.38
C HIS A 745 -9.13 10.99 -32.50
N ALA A 746 -7.88 10.80 -32.93
CA ALA A 746 -6.97 11.91 -33.25
C ALA A 746 -6.80 11.99 -34.78
N PRO A 747 -7.00 13.18 -35.38
CA PRO A 747 -6.87 13.32 -36.84
C PRO A 747 -5.47 12.94 -37.37
N GLY A 748 -5.46 12.15 -38.45
CA GLY A 748 -4.18 11.79 -39.10
C GLY A 748 -3.39 10.69 -38.40
N ALA A 749 -3.95 10.02 -37.39
CA ALA A 749 -3.28 8.90 -36.73
C ALA A 749 -3.01 7.75 -37.71
N ALA A 750 -1.82 7.16 -37.61
CA ALA A 750 -1.34 6.11 -38.52
C ALA A 750 -2.08 4.77 -38.36
N SER A 751 -2.63 4.51 -37.19
CA SER A 751 -3.39 3.30 -36.88
C SER A 751 -4.61 3.65 -36.06
N THR A 752 -5.76 3.08 -36.42
CA THR A 752 -7.05 3.29 -35.77
C THR A 752 -7.81 1.97 -35.68
N SER A 753 -8.73 1.90 -34.72
CA SER A 753 -9.63 0.75 -34.47
C SER A 753 -11.05 1.24 -34.25
N THR A 754 -12.03 0.40 -34.56
CA THR A 754 -13.44 0.58 -34.18
C THR A 754 -13.88 -0.42 -33.11
N ALA A 755 -12.98 -1.27 -32.63
CA ALA A 755 -13.29 -2.29 -31.65
C ALA A 755 -13.43 -1.66 -30.24
N SER A 756 -14.34 -2.23 -29.41
CA SER A 756 -14.39 -1.95 -27.99
C SER A 756 -13.15 -2.52 -27.26
N ALA A 757 -13.00 -2.17 -25.98
CA ALA A 757 -11.91 -2.65 -25.13
C ALA A 757 -11.78 -4.19 -25.13
N TYR A 758 -12.92 -4.86 -25.06
CA TYR A 758 -13.02 -6.33 -25.03
C TYR A 758 -14.03 -6.81 -26.09
N PRO A 759 -13.59 -6.99 -27.35
CA PRO A 759 -14.46 -7.43 -28.43
C PRO A 759 -15.11 -8.78 -28.10
N GLY A 760 -16.44 -8.87 -28.26
CA GLY A 760 -17.23 -10.06 -27.91
C GLY A 760 -17.68 -10.15 -26.44
N ASN A 761 -17.24 -9.21 -25.59
CA ASN A 761 -17.71 -9.07 -24.22
C ASN A 761 -18.51 -7.77 -24.02
N MET A 762 -17.98 -6.63 -24.51
CA MET A 762 -18.63 -5.31 -24.38
C MET A 762 -19.82 -5.11 -25.33
N ASN A 763 -19.86 -5.85 -26.45
CA ASN A 763 -20.96 -5.93 -27.42
C ASN A 763 -21.33 -4.59 -28.11
N TYR A 764 -20.35 -3.71 -28.32
CA TYR A 764 -20.49 -2.49 -29.12
C TYR A 764 -19.22 -2.24 -29.93
N THR A 765 -19.32 -1.32 -30.89
CA THR A 765 -18.21 -0.77 -31.68
C THR A 765 -18.19 0.75 -31.58
N ILE A 766 -17.14 1.39 -32.08
CA ILE A 766 -16.95 2.85 -32.03
C ILE A 766 -17.09 3.43 -33.45
N ALA A 767 -17.93 4.45 -33.60
CA ALA A 767 -18.21 5.09 -34.89
C ALA A 767 -17.00 5.86 -35.44
N SER A 768 -16.37 6.69 -34.59
CA SER A 768 -15.13 7.40 -34.95
C SER A 768 -13.93 6.53 -34.67
N PRO A 769 -13.20 6.01 -35.67
CA PRO A 769 -12.08 5.09 -35.43
C PRO A 769 -11.05 5.69 -34.51
N TRP A 770 -10.87 5.09 -33.33
CA TRP A 770 -9.98 5.59 -32.30
C TRP A 770 -8.52 5.20 -32.53
N SER A 771 -7.61 6.05 -32.12
CA SER A 771 -6.15 5.84 -32.16
C SER A 771 -5.55 5.59 -30.78
N GLN A 772 -6.20 6.09 -29.73
CA GLN A 772 -5.81 5.93 -28.35
C GLN A 772 -7.05 5.62 -27.50
N ARG A 773 -6.88 4.84 -26.45
CA ARG A 773 -7.96 4.50 -25.52
C ARG A 773 -7.43 4.54 -24.09
N PHE A 774 -8.24 5.07 -23.20
CA PHE A 774 -8.06 4.96 -21.76
C PHE A 774 -9.07 3.96 -21.19
N GLU A 775 -8.63 3.23 -20.17
CA GLU A 775 -9.48 2.43 -19.31
C GLU A 775 -9.11 2.75 -17.87
N ALA A 776 -10.06 3.24 -17.08
CA ALA A 776 -9.85 3.69 -15.71
C ALA A 776 -10.82 3.02 -14.75
N GLN A 777 -10.31 2.67 -13.57
CA GLN A 777 -11.02 2.09 -12.43
C GLN A 777 -10.32 2.46 -11.12
N GLY A 778 -10.96 2.25 -9.97
CA GLY A 778 -10.44 2.70 -8.68
C GLY A 778 -9.30 1.86 -8.08
N PHE A 779 -8.98 0.68 -8.64
CA PHE A 779 -8.00 -0.25 -8.05
C PHE A 779 -6.71 -0.38 -8.83
N ALA A 780 -6.59 0.26 -9.98
CA ALA A 780 -5.40 0.18 -10.82
C ALA A 780 -5.14 1.50 -11.53
N SER A 781 -3.88 1.76 -11.84
CA SER A 781 -3.51 2.86 -12.70
C SER A 781 -4.20 2.75 -14.06
N PRO A 782 -4.66 3.86 -14.65
CA PRO A 782 -5.34 3.83 -15.94
C PRO A 782 -4.49 3.17 -17.02
N ALA A 783 -5.08 2.24 -17.77
CA ALA A 783 -4.47 1.76 -18.99
C ALA A 783 -4.60 2.82 -20.08
N TRP A 784 -3.49 3.21 -20.70
CA TRP A 784 -3.45 4.10 -21.86
C TRP A 784 -2.80 3.36 -23.03
N VAL A 785 -3.62 2.94 -24.00
CA VAL A 785 -3.18 2.09 -25.10
C VAL A 785 -3.44 2.68 -26.47
N ASN A 786 -2.64 2.30 -27.46
CA ASN A 786 -2.87 2.61 -28.88
C ASN A 786 -3.81 1.57 -29.52
N ALA A 787 -4.22 1.82 -30.77
CA ALA A 787 -5.11 0.93 -31.51
C ALA A 787 -4.59 -0.51 -31.72
N ALA A 788 -3.33 -0.77 -31.51
CA ALA A 788 -2.71 -2.09 -31.55
C ALA A 788 -2.61 -2.77 -30.19
N GLY A 789 -3.11 -2.12 -29.13
CA GLY A 789 -3.06 -2.61 -27.74
C GLY A 789 -1.74 -2.37 -27.00
N GLY A 790 -0.78 -1.67 -27.64
CA GLY A 790 0.46 -1.29 -26.96
C GLY A 790 0.29 -0.08 -26.05
N SER A 791 0.98 -0.07 -24.90
CA SER A 791 1.02 1.08 -24.01
C SER A 791 1.54 2.34 -24.73
N VAL A 792 0.92 3.49 -24.47
CA VAL A 792 1.31 4.81 -25.00
C VAL A 792 2.13 5.57 -23.97
N GLY A 793 1.73 5.53 -22.72
CA GLY A 793 2.36 6.25 -21.62
C GLY A 793 1.60 6.06 -20.33
N ASN A 794 2.00 6.77 -19.29
CA ASN A 794 1.32 6.78 -18.00
C ASN A 794 0.29 7.92 -17.98
N ALA A 795 -0.91 7.61 -17.51
CA ALA A 795 -1.96 8.57 -17.21
C ALA A 795 -2.15 8.64 -15.69
N GLN A 796 -2.28 9.83 -15.14
CA GLN A 796 -2.69 10.02 -13.77
C GLN A 796 -4.22 10.04 -13.73
N PHE A 797 -4.82 9.41 -12.74
CA PHE A 797 -6.27 9.38 -12.53
C PHE A 797 -6.60 9.98 -11.17
N VAL A 798 -7.41 11.02 -11.19
CA VAL A 798 -7.82 11.77 -10.00
C VAL A 798 -9.31 11.61 -9.86
N THR A 799 -9.75 11.02 -8.78
CA THR A 799 -11.16 10.89 -8.40
C THR A 799 -11.45 11.79 -7.21
N ASP A 800 -12.64 12.40 -7.17
CA ASP A 800 -13.02 13.31 -6.11
C ASP A 800 -14.52 13.17 -5.81
N SER A 801 -14.83 12.45 -4.75
CA SER A 801 -16.21 12.22 -4.31
C SER A 801 -16.98 13.51 -4.00
N PRO A 802 -16.40 14.54 -3.34
CA PRO A 802 -17.12 15.78 -3.08
C PRO A 802 -17.61 16.51 -4.33
N SER A 803 -16.84 16.54 -5.42
CA SER A 803 -17.23 17.13 -6.69
C SER A 803 -17.97 16.17 -7.63
N GLY A 804 -17.85 14.87 -7.39
CA GLY A 804 -18.35 13.82 -8.28
C GLY A 804 -17.53 13.67 -9.56
N THR A 805 -16.25 14.07 -9.58
CA THR A 805 -15.43 14.09 -10.79
C THR A 805 -14.38 13.00 -10.82
N ALA A 806 -14.08 12.51 -12.03
CA ALA A 806 -13.01 11.59 -12.35
C ALA A 806 -12.21 12.16 -13.53
N THR A 807 -10.95 12.52 -13.29
CA THR A 807 -10.12 13.27 -14.25
C THR A 807 -8.89 12.46 -14.61
N LEU A 808 -8.70 12.16 -15.90
CA LEU A 808 -7.45 11.65 -16.46
C LEU A 808 -6.54 12.83 -16.82
N ILE A 809 -5.27 12.74 -16.44
CA ILE A 809 -4.25 13.75 -16.72
C ILE A 809 -3.12 13.08 -17.49
N VAL A 810 -2.82 13.59 -18.67
CA VAL A 810 -1.80 13.02 -19.57
C VAL A 810 -0.88 14.10 -20.10
N PRO A 811 0.41 13.80 -20.31
CA PRO A 811 1.34 14.75 -20.92
C PRO A 811 0.91 15.10 -22.35
N GLU A 812 0.69 16.40 -22.64
CA GLU A 812 0.32 16.88 -23.97
C GLU A 812 1.34 16.50 -25.05
N SER A 813 2.61 16.42 -24.66
CA SER A 813 3.70 16.01 -25.57
C SER A 813 3.57 14.58 -26.10
N THR A 814 2.90 13.70 -25.35
CA THR A 814 2.67 12.30 -25.73
C THR A 814 1.26 12.11 -26.30
N PHE A 815 0.27 12.73 -25.69
CA PHE A 815 -1.14 12.61 -26.10
C PHE A 815 -1.41 13.36 -27.40
N GLY A 816 -0.84 14.54 -27.57
CA GLY A 816 -1.07 15.48 -28.66
C GLY A 816 -1.93 16.67 -28.26
N THR A 817 -1.75 17.79 -28.93
CA THR A 817 -2.57 19.00 -28.71
C THR A 817 -3.98 18.79 -29.29
N VAL A 818 -4.98 18.86 -28.44
CA VAL A 818 -6.38 18.63 -28.78
C VAL A 818 -6.95 19.84 -29.55
N GLY A 819 -7.68 19.58 -30.63
CA GLY A 819 -8.30 20.63 -31.43
C GLY A 819 -9.36 20.09 -32.39
N SER A 820 -9.78 20.92 -33.34
CA SER A 820 -10.82 20.56 -34.30
C SER A 820 -10.50 19.25 -35.04
N GLY A 821 -11.49 18.40 -35.18
CA GLY A 821 -11.39 17.08 -35.79
C GLY A 821 -11.10 15.92 -34.82
N TRP A 822 -10.76 16.23 -33.55
CA TRP A 822 -10.72 15.21 -32.51
C TRP A 822 -12.13 14.78 -32.11
N THR A 823 -12.28 13.54 -31.65
CA THR A 823 -13.56 13.02 -31.15
C THR A 823 -13.30 12.13 -29.94
N PHE A 824 -14.14 12.28 -28.91
CA PHE A 824 -14.09 11.47 -27.70
C PHE A 824 -15.36 10.63 -27.60
N THR A 825 -15.24 9.33 -27.42
CA THR A 825 -16.37 8.43 -27.11
C THR A 825 -16.17 7.89 -25.70
N VAL A 826 -17.15 8.12 -24.85
CA VAL A 826 -17.13 7.73 -23.43
C VAL A 826 -18.06 6.55 -23.22
N ALA A 827 -17.64 5.53 -22.51
CA ALA A 827 -18.49 4.40 -22.13
C ALA A 827 -18.24 4.07 -20.65
N LEU A 828 -19.27 4.16 -19.85
CA LEU A 828 -19.24 3.84 -18.41
C LEU A 828 -20.00 2.54 -18.14
N THR A 829 -19.34 1.59 -17.47
CA THR A 829 -19.92 0.33 -17.03
C THR A 829 -19.46 -0.07 -15.64
N GLY A 830 -19.87 -1.24 -15.15
CA GLY A 830 -19.41 -1.78 -13.89
C GLY A 830 -18.10 -2.58 -14.06
N GLN A 831 -17.15 -2.37 -13.15
CA GLN A 831 -15.96 -3.18 -13.04
C GLN A 831 -16.20 -4.42 -12.16
N ASP A 832 -15.49 -5.51 -12.47
CA ASP A 832 -15.38 -6.68 -11.60
C ASP A 832 -13.95 -7.23 -11.64
N GLY A 833 -13.21 -7.03 -10.54
CA GLY A 833 -11.81 -7.46 -10.43
C GLY A 833 -11.62 -8.97 -10.23
N THR A 834 -12.73 -9.76 -10.17
CA THR A 834 -12.65 -11.19 -9.89
C THR A 834 -12.42 -12.06 -11.11
N HIS A 835 -12.52 -11.51 -12.32
CA HIS A 835 -12.30 -12.22 -13.58
C HIS A 835 -11.86 -11.28 -14.71
N PHE A 836 -11.44 -11.88 -15.82
CA PHE A 836 -11.08 -11.13 -17.04
C PHE A 836 -12.04 -11.50 -18.19
N PRO A 837 -12.58 -10.56 -18.97
CA PRO A 837 -12.42 -9.09 -18.83
C PRO A 837 -12.99 -8.53 -17.52
N PRO A 838 -12.47 -7.43 -16.99
CA PRO A 838 -12.85 -6.88 -15.68
C PRO A 838 -14.20 -6.14 -15.74
N THR A 839 -15.14 -6.65 -16.51
CA THR A 839 -16.47 -6.07 -16.71
C THR A 839 -17.50 -6.85 -15.92
N ARG A 840 -18.35 -6.16 -15.18
CA ARG A 840 -19.41 -6.79 -14.42
C ARG A 840 -20.45 -7.45 -15.35
N ASP A 841 -20.95 -8.59 -14.92
CA ASP A 841 -21.92 -9.36 -15.70
C ASP A 841 -23.30 -8.72 -15.75
N PHE A 842 -23.99 -8.95 -16.88
CA PHE A 842 -25.39 -8.61 -17.09
C PHE A 842 -26.23 -9.88 -17.09
N THR A 843 -27.36 -9.83 -16.41
CA THR A 843 -28.34 -10.91 -16.30
C THR A 843 -29.72 -10.41 -16.71
N ALA A 844 -30.67 -11.29 -16.98
CA ALA A 844 -32.03 -10.85 -17.41
C ALA A 844 -32.70 -9.91 -16.41
N THR A 845 -32.50 -10.16 -15.10
CA THR A 845 -32.91 -9.29 -14.00
C THR A 845 -31.77 -9.08 -13.03
N PRO A 846 -31.70 -7.96 -12.30
CA PRO A 846 -30.54 -7.65 -11.47
C PRO A 846 -30.30 -8.68 -10.36
N GLY A 847 -29.06 -9.09 -10.18
CA GLY A 847 -28.58 -9.86 -9.04
C GLY A 847 -27.94 -8.96 -7.98
N ALA A 848 -27.38 -9.56 -6.93
CA ALA A 848 -26.68 -8.80 -5.88
C ALA A 848 -25.51 -7.97 -6.44
N TYR A 849 -24.75 -8.57 -7.38
CA TYR A 849 -23.55 -7.98 -7.99
C TYR A 849 -23.58 -7.99 -9.52
N THR A 850 -24.72 -8.30 -10.16
CA THR A 850 -24.88 -8.29 -11.62
C THR A 850 -25.92 -7.26 -12.02
N PHE A 851 -25.67 -6.54 -13.09
CA PHE A 851 -26.68 -5.64 -13.68
C PHE A 851 -27.82 -6.45 -14.29
N GLY A 852 -29.04 -5.88 -14.23
CA GLY A 852 -30.18 -6.44 -14.93
C GLY A 852 -30.36 -5.77 -16.29
N VAL A 853 -30.63 -6.56 -17.34
CA VAL A 853 -31.03 -6.00 -18.64
C VAL A 853 -32.39 -5.33 -18.50
N CYS A 854 -33.25 -5.86 -17.63
CA CYS A 854 -34.59 -5.31 -17.36
C CYS A 854 -34.97 -5.46 -15.89
N ALA A 855 -35.91 -4.62 -15.47
CA ALA A 855 -36.60 -4.83 -14.22
C ALA A 855 -37.42 -6.14 -14.26
N PRO A 856 -37.67 -6.80 -13.10
CA PRO A 856 -38.54 -7.97 -13.05
C PRO A 856 -39.92 -7.66 -13.67
N GLY A 857 -40.30 -8.43 -14.69
CA GLY A 857 -41.57 -8.24 -15.42
C GLY A 857 -41.55 -7.16 -16.50
N GLY A 858 -40.36 -6.66 -16.88
CA GLY A 858 -40.21 -5.72 -18.01
C GLY A 858 -40.74 -6.31 -19.32
N THR A 859 -41.33 -5.44 -20.17
CA THR A 859 -42.06 -5.87 -21.41
C THR A 859 -41.46 -5.31 -22.70
N GLY A 860 -40.34 -4.59 -22.67
CA GLY A 860 -39.67 -4.06 -23.86
C GLY A 860 -39.10 -5.19 -24.74
N PRO A 861 -38.80 -4.95 -26.02
CA PRO A 861 -38.18 -5.93 -26.92
C PRO A 861 -36.90 -6.55 -26.39
N ILE A 862 -36.03 -5.73 -25.75
CA ILE A 862 -34.80 -6.17 -25.12
C ILE A 862 -35.02 -7.05 -23.88
N CYS A 863 -36.23 -6.97 -23.28
CA CYS A 863 -36.61 -7.78 -22.12
C CYS A 863 -37.16 -9.17 -22.53
N SER A 864 -37.20 -9.48 -23.81
CA SER A 864 -37.64 -10.80 -24.30
C SER A 864 -36.72 -11.90 -23.76
N PRO A 865 -37.27 -13.06 -23.32
CA PRO A 865 -36.46 -14.21 -22.93
C PRO A 865 -35.54 -14.75 -24.04
N SER A 866 -35.75 -14.31 -25.27
CA SER A 866 -34.92 -14.68 -26.44
C SER A 866 -33.65 -13.80 -26.55
N VAL A 867 -33.57 -12.71 -25.84
CA VAL A 867 -32.35 -11.88 -25.80
C VAL A 867 -31.39 -12.47 -24.78
N ASP A 868 -30.19 -12.84 -25.22
CA ASP A 868 -29.13 -13.29 -24.33
C ASP A 868 -28.58 -12.06 -23.57
N PRO A 869 -28.66 -12.05 -22.23
CA PRO A 869 -28.10 -10.95 -21.46
C PRO A 869 -26.58 -10.71 -21.68
N ASN A 870 -25.84 -11.73 -22.10
CA ASN A 870 -24.43 -11.60 -22.44
C ASN A 870 -24.19 -10.95 -23.81
N SER A 871 -25.21 -10.78 -24.64
CA SER A 871 -25.11 -10.19 -25.97
C SER A 871 -25.49 -8.72 -26.03
N VAL A 872 -25.99 -8.14 -24.91
CA VAL A 872 -26.33 -6.72 -24.85
C VAL A 872 -25.09 -5.86 -24.64
N PRO A 873 -25.11 -4.55 -25.07
CA PRO A 873 -23.99 -3.65 -24.83
C PRO A 873 -23.79 -3.44 -23.33
N LYS A 874 -22.58 -3.69 -22.84
CA LYS A 874 -22.23 -3.45 -21.45
C LYS A 874 -21.88 -1.96 -21.24
N VAL A 875 -22.88 -1.10 -21.32
CA VAL A 875 -22.77 0.35 -21.12
C VAL A 875 -23.96 0.81 -20.31
N MET A 876 -23.73 1.38 -19.15
CA MET A 876 -24.76 1.96 -18.30
C MET A 876 -25.08 3.38 -18.76
N ASP A 877 -24.03 4.11 -19.17
CA ASP A 877 -24.12 5.50 -19.60
C ASP A 877 -23.02 5.88 -20.61
N THR A 878 -23.29 6.85 -21.47
CA THR A 878 -22.40 7.36 -22.52
C THR A 878 -22.73 8.80 -22.90
N ILE A 879 -21.72 9.60 -23.21
CA ILE A 879 -21.93 10.96 -23.72
C ILE A 879 -22.26 10.90 -25.21
N THR A 880 -23.44 11.34 -25.59
CA THR A 880 -23.88 11.34 -26.99
C THR A 880 -23.75 12.74 -27.64
N PRO A 881 -23.46 12.80 -28.96
CA PRO A 881 -23.48 14.07 -29.69
C PRO A 881 -24.91 14.64 -29.80
N PRO A 882 -25.05 15.95 -29.99
CA PRO A 882 -26.35 16.59 -30.07
C PRO A 882 -27.27 15.93 -31.13
N GLY A 883 -28.46 15.52 -30.68
CA GLY A 883 -29.49 14.89 -31.53
C GLY A 883 -29.40 13.37 -31.63
N VAL A 884 -28.47 12.73 -30.94
CA VAL A 884 -28.39 11.28 -30.76
C VAL A 884 -29.05 10.92 -29.42
N SER A 885 -29.93 9.93 -29.41
CA SER A 885 -30.55 9.39 -28.21
C SER A 885 -29.81 8.19 -27.71
N GLN A 886 -29.34 8.18 -26.46
CA GLN A 886 -28.69 7.06 -25.84
C GLN A 886 -29.52 5.77 -25.89
N ASP A 887 -30.80 5.87 -25.56
CA ASP A 887 -31.72 4.74 -25.59
C ASP A 887 -31.75 4.03 -26.96
N THR A 888 -31.73 4.86 -28.05
CA THR A 888 -31.74 4.33 -29.41
C THR A 888 -30.34 3.78 -29.80
N GLU A 889 -29.30 4.47 -29.41
CA GLU A 889 -27.91 4.08 -29.74
C GLU A 889 -27.52 2.75 -29.08
N LEU A 890 -27.95 2.55 -27.83
CA LEU A 890 -27.62 1.35 -27.05
C LEU A 890 -28.63 0.19 -27.22
N ASP A 891 -29.72 0.35 -27.99
CA ASP A 891 -30.71 -0.72 -28.19
C ASP A 891 -30.24 -1.77 -29.23
N PRO A 892 -29.79 -2.97 -28.81
CA PRO A 892 -29.32 -4.01 -29.72
C PRO A 892 -30.44 -4.62 -30.60
N THR A 893 -31.70 -4.35 -30.28
CA THR A 893 -32.84 -4.81 -31.09
C THR A 893 -33.04 -3.98 -32.36
N LEU A 894 -32.43 -2.81 -32.43
CA LEU A 894 -32.45 -1.92 -33.62
C LEU A 894 -31.28 -2.21 -34.58
N GLY A 895 -30.30 -2.98 -34.17
CA GLY A 895 -29.15 -3.34 -35.02
C GLY A 895 -27.85 -3.45 -34.22
N PRO A 896 -26.69 -3.58 -34.89
CA PRO A 896 -25.41 -3.54 -34.19
C PRO A 896 -25.20 -2.21 -33.47
N VAL A 897 -24.81 -2.27 -32.21
CA VAL A 897 -24.57 -1.09 -31.39
C VAL A 897 -23.25 -0.41 -31.78
N VAL A 898 -23.33 0.88 -32.10
CA VAL A 898 -22.22 1.69 -32.54
C VAL A 898 -22.20 3.02 -31.78
N LEU A 899 -21.29 3.16 -30.80
CA LEU A 899 -21.18 4.36 -29.98
C LEU A 899 -20.63 5.55 -30.78
N GLN A 900 -21.34 6.65 -30.76
CA GLN A 900 -20.94 7.91 -31.42
C GLN A 900 -20.22 8.81 -30.40
N GLY A 901 -19.07 9.32 -30.79
CA GLY A 901 -18.32 10.23 -29.93
C GLY A 901 -18.67 11.69 -30.16
N VAL A 902 -18.36 12.52 -29.19
CA VAL A 902 -18.53 13.97 -29.26
C VAL A 902 -17.32 14.63 -29.94
N PRO A 903 -17.50 15.40 -31.00
CA PRO A 903 -16.40 16.07 -31.69
C PRO A 903 -15.97 17.33 -30.95
N VAL A 904 -14.68 17.62 -31.01
CA VAL A 904 -14.13 18.91 -30.57
C VAL A 904 -14.49 19.97 -31.61
N PRO A 905 -15.07 21.10 -31.20
CA PRO A 905 -15.56 22.17 -32.10
C PRO A 905 -14.54 22.77 -33.06
#